data_abab897cf435e87bdfe21a6c35e08787
#
_entry.id   abab897cf435e87bdfe21a6c35e08787
#
_cell.length_a   1.000
_cell.length_b   1.000
_cell.length_c   1.000
_cell.angle_alpha   90.00
_cell.angle_beta   90.00
_cell.angle_gamma   90.00
#
_symmetry.space_group_name_H-M   'P 1'
#
loop_
_entity.id
_entity.type
_entity.pdbx_description
1 polymer ?
#
loop_
_entity_poly.entity_id
_entity_poly.type
_entity_poly.pdbx_seq_one_letter_code
_entity_poly.pdbx_strand_id
1 'polypeptide(L)'
;DNMVVTKEKRVQRPLNFCIIDEVDSILIDEARTPLIISGGVMQAANLYTGADFFVKGLKENEDYIKDEKTRSINLTDEGSRKAEKHFNIQNLYDINNTVLVHHINQALRANYFMKKDVDYVVSDGEVIIVDQFTGRLMKGRNFSEGLHQAIEAKEGVKINQETKTLATITFQNLFRMYKKLSGMTGTAKTEEEEFRNIYNMYVICIPTNKPVIRIDETDLLYAEKAGKYKAIVNVIKNRHEMGQPVLVGTIAIETSELISKMLTKEHIPHEVLNAKNHAREAEIIAHAGEKGAVTIATNMAGRGTDIKLGEGVRELGGLCVIGTERHESRRIDNQLRGRAGRQGDPGFSQFFVSFEDDLLVRFGSDKYKGMLTNMGFTGEQAIRSKMFSKSVESAQKRVEGNNFDIRKQLLNYDDVMNNQREIIYNKRNEILDSESIHEETLNLFKEYITSLVLGHIVDNKELTENDYSEILETCNENLLKKHRLNLSEINGKGEYEVIDIIYDKVLKDYQEKLEDIPMEIVNEFEKAITLRVIDSHWMEHISTMSHLREGIGLRGYANENPLQAYTMEGYNLFDSMMNTINKEVATYLLKSEIRQNIERKEVVKKTITNDGKDTVRIQRKSNKVGRNDPCPCGSGKKYKQCCGK
;
A
#
# COMPACT_ATOMS: atom_id res chain seq x y z
N ASP A 1 0.62 -17.17 4.93
CA ASP A 1 0.10 -18.55 5.04
C ASP A 1 -0.54 -19.03 3.73
N ASN A 2 -1.19 -18.16 2.97
CA ASN A 2 -1.92 -18.55 1.76
C ASN A 2 -1.02 -18.71 0.51
N MET A 3 0.30 -18.68 0.67
CA MET A 3 1.28 -18.94 -0.37
C MET A 3 2.15 -20.17 -0.07
N VAL A 4 2.01 -20.76 1.13
CA VAL A 4 2.77 -21.96 1.51
C VAL A 4 2.22 -23.19 0.80
N VAL A 5 3.10 -24.12 0.45
CA VAL A 5 2.75 -25.34 -0.32
C VAL A 5 2.55 -26.57 0.57
N THR A 6 2.82 -26.45 1.88
CA THR A 6 2.61 -27.52 2.86
C THR A 6 1.99 -26.97 4.13
N LYS A 7 1.20 -27.81 4.83
CA LYS A 7 0.48 -27.42 6.07
C LYS A 7 1.43 -27.00 7.20
N GLU A 8 2.57 -27.67 7.32
CA GLU A 8 3.56 -27.44 8.37
C GLU A 8 4.24 -26.08 8.26
N LYS A 9 4.21 -25.47 7.10
CA LYS A 9 4.75 -24.11 6.87
C LYS A 9 3.80 -22.99 7.29
N ARG A 10 2.54 -23.29 7.61
CA ARG A 10 1.60 -22.30 8.12
C ARG A 10 2.04 -21.82 9.49
N VAL A 11 2.03 -20.51 9.71
CA VAL A 11 2.43 -19.87 10.99
C VAL A 11 1.25 -19.19 11.70
N GLN A 12 0.18 -18.84 10.99
CA GLN A 12 -0.98 -18.19 11.57
C GLN A 12 -1.93 -19.21 12.21
N ARG A 13 -2.48 -18.81 13.34
CA ARG A 13 -3.59 -19.51 14.02
C ARG A 13 -4.93 -18.94 13.54
N PRO A 14 -6.06 -19.62 13.82
CA PRO A 14 -7.39 -19.07 13.54
C PRO A 14 -7.59 -17.70 14.20
N LEU A 15 -8.15 -16.74 13.45
CA LEU A 15 -8.33 -15.35 13.84
C LEU A 15 -9.57 -15.22 14.75
N ASN A 16 -9.44 -15.56 16.04
CA ASN A 16 -10.56 -15.57 16.97
C ASN A 16 -10.81 -14.22 17.64
N PHE A 17 -9.79 -13.63 18.28
CA PHE A 17 -9.92 -12.40 19.03
C PHE A 17 -8.68 -11.53 18.88
N CYS A 18 -8.88 -10.22 18.66
CA CYS A 18 -7.82 -9.24 18.60
C CYS A 18 -8.17 -8.01 19.43
N ILE A 19 -7.20 -7.53 20.20
CA ILE A 19 -7.22 -6.22 20.86
C ILE A 19 -6.12 -5.39 20.22
N ILE A 20 -6.50 -4.25 19.61
CA ILE A 20 -5.56 -3.35 18.95
C ILE A 20 -5.26 -2.19 19.90
N ASP A 21 -3.99 -2.07 20.28
CA ASP A 21 -3.51 -0.88 20.98
C ASP A 21 -3.27 0.25 19.97
N GLU A 22 -3.56 1.48 20.35
CA GLU A 22 -3.54 2.65 19.47
C GLU A 22 -4.37 2.39 18.18
N VAL A 23 -5.59 1.92 18.38
CA VAL A 23 -6.50 1.42 17.32
C VAL A 23 -6.76 2.45 16.21
N ASP A 24 -6.75 3.72 16.53
CA ASP A 24 -6.91 4.81 15.57
C ASP A 24 -5.72 4.95 14.61
N SER A 25 -4.50 4.64 15.04
CA SER A 25 -3.37 4.59 14.12
C SER A 25 -3.48 3.46 13.12
N ILE A 26 -3.82 2.27 13.61
CA ILE A 26 -3.83 1.06 12.77
C ILE A 26 -5.05 1.07 11.83
N LEU A 27 -6.25 1.36 12.37
CA LEU A 27 -7.48 1.20 11.61
C LEU A 27 -7.93 2.48 10.86
N ILE A 28 -7.33 3.63 11.16
CA ILE A 28 -7.65 4.89 10.48
C ILE A 28 -6.45 5.40 9.69
N ASP A 29 -5.30 5.67 10.34
CA ASP A 29 -4.16 6.30 9.66
C ASP A 29 -3.48 5.37 8.66
N GLU A 30 -3.09 4.17 9.09
CA GLU A 30 -2.44 3.19 8.22
C GLU A 30 -3.40 2.53 7.25
N ALA A 31 -4.71 2.58 7.51
CA ALA A 31 -5.74 1.95 6.67
C ALA A 31 -5.99 2.66 5.32
N ARG A 32 -5.19 3.64 4.94
CA ARG A 32 -5.19 4.27 3.61
C ARG A 32 -4.45 3.47 2.55
N THR A 33 -3.54 2.60 2.97
CA THR A 33 -2.73 1.77 2.08
C THR A 33 -2.92 0.30 2.41
N PRO A 34 -3.05 -0.57 1.41
CA PRO A 34 -3.15 -2.00 1.67
C PRO A 34 -1.81 -2.59 2.11
N LEU A 35 -1.87 -3.76 2.75
CA LEU A 35 -0.72 -4.64 2.95
C LEU A 35 -0.44 -5.36 1.63
N ILE A 36 0.81 -5.31 1.17
CA ILE A 36 1.22 -5.87 -0.12
C ILE A 36 2.40 -6.81 0.08
N ILE A 37 2.35 -7.97 -0.55
CA ILE A 37 3.50 -8.83 -0.79
C ILE A 37 3.82 -8.72 -2.27
N SER A 38 5.04 -8.31 -2.58
CA SER A 38 5.51 -8.20 -3.96
C SER A 38 6.68 -9.13 -4.24
N GLY A 39 6.84 -9.48 -5.51
CA GLY A 39 7.94 -10.36 -5.96
C GLY A 39 7.96 -10.47 -7.49
N GLY A 40 8.93 -11.23 -8.01
CA GLY A 40 9.15 -11.26 -9.47
C GLY A 40 9.87 -9.98 -9.94
N VAL A 41 10.12 -9.89 -11.24
CA VAL A 41 10.86 -8.79 -11.84
C VAL A 41 10.16 -8.37 -13.13
N MET A 42 9.80 -7.10 -13.26
CA MET A 42 9.43 -6.47 -14.52
C MET A 42 10.59 -5.61 -15.03
N GLN A 43 10.88 -5.65 -16.34
CA GLN A 43 11.96 -4.86 -16.94
C GLN A 43 11.40 -3.55 -17.48
N ALA A 44 11.51 -2.45 -16.71
CA ALA A 44 11.05 -1.14 -17.17
C ALA A 44 11.99 0.04 -16.83
N ALA A 45 13.21 -0.20 -16.34
CA ALA A 45 14.11 0.86 -15.85
C ALA A 45 14.35 2.00 -16.87
N ASN A 46 14.42 1.70 -18.16
CA ASN A 46 14.68 2.70 -19.20
C ASN A 46 13.51 3.68 -19.42
N LEU A 47 12.26 3.22 -19.20
CA LEU A 47 11.07 4.06 -19.40
C LEU A 47 10.93 5.11 -18.27
N TYR A 48 11.29 4.77 -17.04
CA TYR A 48 11.28 5.73 -15.92
C TYR A 48 12.25 6.87 -16.14
N THR A 49 13.46 6.58 -16.60
CA THR A 49 14.47 7.62 -16.89
C THR A 49 14.03 8.51 -18.06
N GLY A 50 13.45 7.91 -19.10
CA GLY A 50 12.94 8.66 -20.25
C GLY A 50 11.76 9.56 -19.88
N ALA A 51 10.82 9.04 -19.08
CA ALA A 51 9.67 9.80 -18.60
C ALA A 51 10.09 10.94 -17.66
N ASP A 52 11.03 10.72 -16.75
CA ASP A 52 11.57 11.75 -15.86
C ASP A 52 12.24 12.88 -16.64
N PHE A 53 13.08 12.54 -17.62
CA PHE A 53 13.73 13.52 -18.48
C PHE A 53 12.72 14.37 -19.26
N PHE A 54 11.69 13.74 -19.81
CA PHE A 54 10.62 14.45 -20.53
C PHE A 54 9.87 15.40 -19.60
N VAL A 55 9.44 14.94 -18.44
CA VAL A 55 8.61 15.69 -17.50
C VAL A 55 9.34 16.91 -16.95
N LYS A 56 10.64 16.83 -16.68
CA LYS A 56 11.46 17.98 -16.22
C LYS A 56 11.51 19.15 -17.22
N GLY A 57 11.20 18.90 -18.48
CA GLY A 57 11.11 19.93 -19.53
C GLY A 57 9.76 20.62 -19.67
N LEU A 58 8.73 20.20 -18.91
CA LEU A 58 7.37 20.70 -19.01
C LEU A 58 7.12 21.93 -18.14
N LYS A 59 6.17 22.78 -18.58
CA LYS A 59 5.76 24.01 -17.89
C LYS A 59 4.35 23.90 -17.33
N GLU A 60 4.18 24.35 -16.10
CA GLU A 60 2.88 24.41 -15.41
C GLU A 60 1.91 25.36 -16.13
N ASN A 61 0.63 24.99 -16.19
CA ASN A 61 -0.46 25.68 -16.88
C ASN A 61 -0.34 25.79 -18.41
N GLU A 62 0.76 25.35 -19.03
CA GLU A 62 0.94 25.23 -20.47
C GLU A 62 0.88 23.76 -20.90
N ASP A 63 1.73 22.92 -20.32
CA ASP A 63 1.91 21.51 -20.68
C ASP A 63 1.21 20.54 -19.73
N TYR A 64 1.04 20.93 -18.47
CA TYR A 64 0.29 20.16 -17.49
C TYR A 64 -0.48 21.07 -16.55
N ILE A 65 -1.57 20.54 -15.98
CA ILE A 65 -2.39 21.20 -14.97
C ILE A 65 -2.23 20.45 -13.65
N LYS A 66 -1.88 21.19 -12.59
CA LYS A 66 -1.76 20.70 -11.24
C LYS A 66 -2.92 21.20 -10.39
N ASP A 67 -3.70 20.31 -9.82
CA ASP A 67 -4.72 20.64 -8.82
C ASP A 67 -4.27 20.19 -7.42
N GLU A 68 -3.93 21.18 -6.61
CA GLU A 68 -3.49 20.92 -5.22
C GLU A 68 -4.61 20.45 -4.30
N LYS A 69 -5.88 20.74 -4.64
CA LYS A 69 -7.04 20.34 -3.82
C LYS A 69 -7.31 18.86 -3.96
N THR A 70 -7.31 18.36 -5.19
CA THR A 70 -7.53 16.94 -5.52
C THR A 70 -6.24 16.12 -5.53
N ARG A 71 -5.07 16.77 -5.41
CA ARG A 71 -3.74 16.16 -5.61
C ARG A 71 -3.63 15.43 -6.95
N SER A 72 -4.26 15.96 -7.98
CA SER A 72 -4.20 15.43 -9.33
C SER A 72 -3.28 16.26 -10.22
N ILE A 73 -2.64 15.61 -11.18
CA ILE A 73 -1.80 16.23 -12.20
C ILE A 73 -2.02 15.51 -13.52
N ASN A 74 -2.32 16.27 -14.56
CA ASN A 74 -2.63 15.72 -15.86
C ASN A 74 -1.94 16.56 -16.95
N LEU A 75 -1.52 15.90 -18.04
CA LEU A 75 -1.07 16.60 -19.24
C LEU A 75 -2.23 17.37 -19.88
N THR A 76 -1.90 18.53 -20.44
CA THR A 76 -2.78 19.22 -21.37
C THR A 76 -2.67 18.61 -22.77
N ASP A 77 -3.52 19.06 -23.71
CA ASP A 77 -3.40 18.64 -25.11
C ASP A 77 -2.02 19.03 -25.69
N GLU A 78 -1.47 20.17 -25.28
CA GLU A 78 -0.13 20.60 -25.70
C GLU A 78 0.96 19.73 -25.10
N GLY A 79 0.85 19.38 -23.81
CA GLY A 79 1.75 18.43 -23.16
C GLY A 79 1.73 17.06 -23.82
N SER A 80 0.53 16.59 -24.20
CA SER A 80 0.35 15.31 -24.90
C SER A 80 1.02 15.32 -26.28
N ARG A 81 0.89 16.40 -27.06
CA ARG A 81 1.60 16.57 -28.35
C ARG A 81 3.12 16.61 -28.18
N LYS A 82 3.61 17.23 -27.11
CA LYS A 82 5.05 17.23 -26.79
C LYS A 82 5.53 15.83 -26.44
N ALA A 83 4.73 15.05 -25.71
CA ALA A 83 5.03 13.65 -25.40
C ALA A 83 5.10 12.79 -26.67
N GLU A 84 4.10 12.91 -27.56
CA GLU A 84 4.06 12.21 -28.85
C GLU A 84 5.30 12.48 -29.69
N LYS A 85 5.70 13.74 -29.76
CA LYS A 85 6.91 14.16 -30.49
C LYS A 85 8.20 13.65 -29.82
N HIS A 86 8.26 13.68 -28.47
CA HIS A 86 9.45 13.28 -27.73
C HIS A 86 9.70 11.76 -27.82
N PHE A 87 8.63 10.96 -27.70
CA PHE A 87 8.71 9.51 -27.77
C PHE A 87 8.51 8.94 -29.18
N ASN A 88 8.34 9.80 -30.18
CA ASN A 88 8.15 9.46 -31.59
C ASN A 88 6.98 8.48 -31.81
N ILE A 89 5.82 8.80 -31.23
CA ILE A 89 4.57 8.05 -31.33
C ILE A 89 3.49 8.92 -31.98
N GLN A 90 2.49 8.29 -32.62
CA GLN A 90 1.43 9.01 -33.34
C GLN A 90 0.28 9.46 -32.41
N ASN A 91 -0.04 8.65 -31.40
CA ASN A 91 -1.09 8.95 -30.43
C ASN A 91 -0.67 8.43 -29.04
N LEU A 92 -0.57 9.33 -28.07
CA LEU A 92 -0.17 8.99 -26.71
C LEU A 92 -1.18 8.04 -26.04
N TYR A 93 -2.47 8.25 -26.29
CA TYR A 93 -3.57 7.49 -25.66
C TYR A 93 -4.00 6.26 -26.47
N ASP A 94 -3.18 5.80 -27.41
CA ASP A 94 -3.39 4.50 -28.06
C ASP A 94 -3.23 3.36 -27.04
N ILE A 95 -3.99 2.27 -27.24
CA ILE A 95 -3.98 1.10 -26.34
C ILE A 95 -2.57 0.49 -26.19
N ASN A 96 -1.73 0.59 -27.21
CA ASN A 96 -0.35 0.12 -27.19
C ASN A 96 0.59 1.00 -26.35
N ASN A 97 0.20 2.24 -26.05
CA ASN A 97 1.00 3.23 -25.36
C ASN A 97 0.60 3.42 -23.89
N THR A 98 -0.36 2.63 -23.36
CA THR A 98 -0.86 2.72 -21.99
C THR A 98 0.27 2.64 -20.95
N VAL A 99 1.26 1.77 -21.18
CA VAL A 99 2.44 1.64 -20.31
C VAL A 99 3.24 2.94 -20.26
N LEU A 100 3.44 3.61 -21.41
CA LEU A 100 4.16 4.89 -21.49
C LEU A 100 3.38 6.01 -20.78
N VAL A 101 2.06 6.09 -20.99
CA VAL A 101 1.18 7.05 -20.30
C VAL A 101 1.29 6.88 -18.78
N HIS A 102 1.27 5.64 -18.31
CA HIS A 102 1.45 5.32 -16.89
C HIS A 102 2.79 5.88 -16.36
N HIS A 103 3.91 5.62 -17.05
CA HIS A 103 5.23 6.11 -16.63
C HIS A 103 5.33 7.63 -16.63
N ILE A 104 4.73 8.32 -17.62
CA ILE A 104 4.68 9.79 -17.67
C ILE A 104 3.87 10.32 -16.49
N ASN A 105 2.72 9.74 -16.17
CA ASN A 105 1.89 10.15 -15.04
C ASN A 105 2.61 9.95 -13.70
N GLN A 106 3.32 8.84 -13.52
CA GLN A 106 4.12 8.63 -12.31
C GLN A 106 5.31 9.59 -12.21
N ALA A 107 5.95 9.91 -13.33
CA ALA A 107 7.02 10.91 -13.37
C ALA A 107 6.51 12.32 -13.04
N LEU A 108 5.31 12.71 -13.52
CA LEU A 108 4.65 13.97 -13.15
C LEU A 108 4.37 14.02 -11.64
N ARG A 109 3.79 12.96 -11.07
CA ARG A 109 3.54 12.86 -9.63
C ARG A 109 4.83 12.94 -8.82
N ALA A 110 5.87 12.20 -9.22
CA ALA A 110 7.16 12.20 -8.56
C ALA A 110 7.82 13.58 -8.54
N ASN A 111 7.80 14.28 -9.67
CA ASN A 111 8.48 15.58 -9.78
C ASN A 111 7.74 16.73 -9.12
N TYR A 112 6.41 16.78 -9.21
CA TYR A 112 5.63 17.96 -8.84
C TYR A 112 4.80 17.81 -7.56
N PHE A 113 4.53 16.58 -7.09
CA PHE A 113 3.84 16.37 -5.82
C PHE A 113 4.71 15.79 -4.72
N MET A 114 5.67 14.91 -5.07
CA MET A 114 6.49 14.25 -4.06
C MET A 114 7.68 15.12 -3.67
N LYS A 115 7.73 15.53 -2.40
CA LYS A 115 8.76 16.41 -1.85
C LYS A 115 9.78 15.62 -1.04
N LYS A 116 11.06 15.84 -1.34
CA LYS A 116 12.17 15.31 -0.55
C LYS A 116 12.12 15.89 0.87
N ASP A 117 12.51 15.09 1.86
CA ASP A 117 12.50 15.41 3.29
C ASP A 117 11.09 15.66 3.89
N VAL A 118 10.03 15.47 3.10
CA VAL A 118 8.62 15.50 3.54
C VAL A 118 7.95 14.16 3.31
N ASP A 119 7.92 13.68 2.05
CA ASP A 119 7.29 12.42 1.66
C ASP A 119 8.29 11.27 1.64
N TYR A 120 9.56 11.56 1.39
CA TYR A 120 10.66 10.59 1.34
C TYR A 120 11.99 11.24 1.68
N VAL A 121 12.96 10.44 2.08
CA VAL A 121 14.38 10.83 2.22
C VAL A 121 15.25 9.95 1.33
N VAL A 122 16.42 10.47 0.95
CA VAL A 122 17.45 9.68 0.26
C VAL A 122 18.56 9.39 1.25
N SER A 123 18.77 8.12 1.56
CA SER A 123 19.85 7.66 2.45
C SER A 123 20.55 6.45 1.85
N ASP A 124 21.86 6.43 1.89
CA ASP A 124 22.72 5.35 1.36
C ASP A 124 22.46 5.00 -0.11
N GLY A 125 21.97 5.97 -0.90
CA GLY A 125 21.65 5.78 -2.33
C GLY A 125 20.29 5.08 -2.57
N GLU A 126 19.44 5.00 -1.55
CA GLU A 126 18.08 4.46 -1.62
C GLU A 126 17.05 5.51 -1.22
N VAL A 127 15.88 5.45 -1.86
CA VAL A 127 14.71 6.25 -1.49
C VAL A 127 13.98 5.53 -0.34
N ILE A 128 13.73 6.23 0.75
CA ILE A 128 13.03 5.70 1.93
C ILE A 128 11.81 6.56 2.19
N ILE A 129 10.65 5.95 2.29
CA ILE A 129 9.38 6.65 2.57
C ILE A 129 9.40 7.25 3.98
N VAL A 130 8.89 8.47 4.12
CA VAL A 130 8.55 9.09 5.41
C VAL A 130 7.06 8.94 5.62
N ASP A 131 6.66 8.29 6.69
CA ASP A 131 5.25 8.23 7.06
C ASP A 131 4.76 9.63 7.49
N GLN A 132 3.80 10.17 6.76
CA GLN A 132 3.27 11.52 7.01
C GLN A 132 2.58 11.68 8.37
N PHE A 133 2.12 10.57 8.98
CA PHE A 133 1.43 10.60 10.27
C PHE A 133 2.39 10.45 11.44
N THR A 134 3.34 9.54 11.33
CA THR A 134 4.29 9.24 12.41
C THR A 134 5.63 9.95 12.23
N GLY A 135 5.94 10.47 11.04
CA GLY A 135 7.24 11.03 10.69
C GLY A 135 8.38 10.01 10.70
N ARG A 136 8.06 8.70 10.74
CA ARG A 136 9.04 7.62 10.79
C ARG A 136 9.51 7.20 9.41
N LEU A 137 10.77 6.79 9.32
CA LEU A 137 11.31 6.18 8.11
C LEU A 137 10.78 4.76 7.95
N MET A 138 10.09 4.52 6.84
CA MET A 138 9.54 3.22 6.50
C MET A 138 10.52 2.43 5.63
N LYS A 139 11.58 1.90 6.24
CA LYS A 139 12.55 1.07 5.52
C LYS A 139 11.90 -0.21 4.99
N GLY A 140 12.19 -0.56 3.73
CA GLY A 140 11.65 -1.74 3.07
C GLY A 140 10.22 -1.58 2.54
N ARG A 141 9.58 -0.40 2.69
CA ARG A 141 8.33 -0.05 2.01
C ARG A 141 8.63 0.75 0.75
N ASN A 142 7.85 0.51 -0.29
CA ASN A 142 7.92 1.22 -1.56
C ASN A 142 6.56 1.88 -1.84
N PHE A 143 6.58 3.01 -2.55
CA PHE A 143 5.36 3.55 -3.14
C PHE A 143 4.88 2.58 -4.22
N SER A 144 3.56 2.41 -4.33
CA SER A 144 2.92 1.53 -5.30
C SER A 144 2.95 2.12 -6.73
N GLU A 145 2.56 1.29 -7.69
CA GLU A 145 2.28 1.70 -9.07
C GLU A 145 3.45 2.36 -9.80
N GLY A 146 4.68 1.96 -9.51
CA GLY A 146 5.87 2.54 -10.16
C GLY A 146 6.26 3.94 -9.66
N LEU A 147 5.51 4.54 -8.71
CA LEU A 147 5.84 5.86 -8.17
C LEU A 147 7.20 5.86 -7.45
N HIS A 148 7.56 4.75 -6.78
CA HIS A 148 8.86 4.63 -6.12
C HIS A 148 10.00 4.71 -7.12
N GLN A 149 9.91 3.97 -8.23
CA GLN A 149 10.89 3.98 -9.32
C GLN A 149 10.95 5.34 -10.03
N ALA A 150 9.81 6.04 -10.15
CA ALA A 150 9.77 7.39 -10.69
C ALA A 150 10.50 8.40 -9.77
N ILE A 151 10.40 8.23 -8.44
CA ILE A 151 11.16 9.04 -7.48
C ILE A 151 12.65 8.68 -7.52
N GLU A 152 13.01 7.40 -7.64
CA GLU A 152 14.39 6.95 -7.83
C GLU A 152 15.02 7.58 -9.10
N ALA A 153 14.25 7.63 -10.20
CA ALA A 153 14.65 8.31 -11.43
C ALA A 153 14.85 9.82 -11.21
N LYS A 154 13.91 10.48 -10.53
CA LYS A 154 13.97 11.90 -10.18
C LYS A 154 15.22 12.27 -9.40
N GLU A 155 15.58 11.48 -8.40
CA GLU A 155 16.73 11.70 -7.52
C GLU A 155 18.05 11.17 -8.10
N GLY A 156 18.01 10.52 -9.29
CA GLY A 156 19.19 9.98 -9.96
C GLY A 156 19.86 8.84 -9.19
N VAL A 157 19.14 8.16 -8.32
CA VAL A 157 19.61 6.96 -7.61
C VAL A 157 19.39 5.72 -8.47
N LYS A 158 19.93 4.58 -8.05
CA LYS A 158 19.74 3.33 -8.77
C LYS A 158 18.25 2.95 -8.77
N ILE A 159 17.65 2.88 -9.95
CA ILE A 159 16.26 2.44 -10.12
C ILE A 159 16.18 0.94 -9.80
N ASN A 160 15.39 0.60 -8.79
CA ASN A 160 15.11 -0.78 -8.45
C ASN A 160 14.13 -1.40 -9.45
N GLN A 161 14.23 -2.71 -9.64
CA GLN A 161 13.35 -3.42 -10.55
C GLN A 161 11.90 -3.37 -10.01
N GLU A 162 10.96 -3.12 -10.89
CA GLU A 162 9.55 -3.17 -10.55
C GLU A 162 9.13 -4.59 -10.21
N THR A 163 8.39 -4.75 -9.13
CA THR A 163 7.92 -6.05 -8.65
C THR A 163 6.42 -6.18 -8.86
N LYS A 164 5.97 -7.38 -9.27
CA LYS A 164 4.54 -7.69 -9.34
C LYS A 164 3.94 -7.85 -7.95
N THR A 165 2.71 -7.38 -7.75
CA THR A 165 1.93 -7.68 -6.55
C THR A 165 1.53 -9.15 -6.56
N LEU A 166 1.95 -9.91 -5.56
CA LEU A 166 1.65 -11.32 -5.39
C LEU A 166 0.45 -11.57 -4.49
N ALA A 167 0.30 -10.73 -3.48
CA ALA A 167 -0.84 -10.75 -2.59
C ALA A 167 -1.09 -9.34 -2.04
N THR A 168 -2.34 -9.01 -1.82
CA THR A 168 -2.76 -7.74 -1.22
C THR A 168 -3.97 -7.96 -0.34
N ILE A 169 -4.08 -7.17 0.73
CA ILE A 169 -5.27 -7.08 1.58
C ILE A 169 -5.28 -5.72 2.26
N THR A 170 -6.44 -5.09 2.37
CA THR A 170 -6.58 -3.87 3.18
C THR A 170 -6.51 -4.18 4.67
N PHE A 171 -6.07 -3.19 5.48
CA PHE A 171 -6.13 -3.32 6.95
C PHE A 171 -7.55 -3.58 7.42
N GLN A 172 -8.53 -2.92 6.82
CA GLN A 172 -9.93 -3.09 7.13
C GLN A 172 -10.36 -4.55 6.98
N ASN A 173 -10.10 -5.17 5.84
CA ASN A 173 -10.48 -6.55 5.58
C ASN A 173 -9.68 -7.54 6.43
N LEU A 174 -8.39 -7.29 6.65
CA LEU A 174 -7.59 -8.14 7.52
C LEU A 174 -8.16 -8.21 8.94
N PHE A 175 -8.47 -7.05 9.56
CA PHE A 175 -8.97 -7.03 10.92
C PHE A 175 -10.44 -7.46 11.04
N ARG A 176 -11.25 -7.29 9.99
CA ARG A 176 -12.62 -7.82 9.91
C ARG A 176 -12.69 -9.35 9.87
N MET A 177 -11.58 -10.03 9.53
CA MET A 177 -11.51 -11.51 9.60
C MET A 177 -11.51 -12.04 11.03
N TYR A 178 -11.20 -11.22 12.06
CA TYR A 178 -11.30 -11.65 13.46
C TYR A 178 -12.76 -11.77 13.88
N LYS A 179 -13.10 -12.88 14.58
CA LYS A 179 -14.46 -13.09 15.11
C LYS A 179 -14.85 -12.06 16.16
N LYS A 180 -13.88 -11.59 16.94
CA LYS A 180 -14.03 -10.51 17.91
C LYS A 180 -12.89 -9.52 17.74
N LEU A 181 -13.24 -8.27 17.56
CA LEU A 181 -12.32 -7.16 17.40
C LEU A 181 -12.62 -6.11 18.47
N SER A 182 -11.59 -5.65 19.15
CA SER A 182 -11.67 -4.50 20.05
C SER A 182 -10.38 -3.69 19.96
N GLY A 183 -10.40 -2.48 20.50
CA GLY A 183 -9.23 -1.62 20.48
C GLY A 183 -9.26 -0.60 21.59
N MET A 184 -8.15 0.07 21.80
CA MET A 184 -8.01 1.14 22.76
C MET A 184 -7.13 2.26 22.23
N THR A 185 -7.48 3.48 22.58
CA THR A 185 -6.71 4.69 22.31
C THR A 185 -7.24 5.84 23.16
N GLY A 186 -6.47 6.89 23.33
CA GLY A 186 -6.91 8.12 23.98
C GLY A 186 -7.77 9.03 23.10
N THR A 187 -7.95 8.77 21.81
CA THR A 187 -8.48 9.72 20.82
C THR A 187 -9.53 9.17 19.85
N ALA A 188 -10.15 8.02 20.12
CA ALA A 188 -11.10 7.37 19.21
C ALA A 188 -12.41 8.16 19.00
N LYS A 189 -12.84 9.01 19.93
CA LYS A 189 -14.19 9.60 19.94
C LYS A 189 -14.49 10.44 18.71
N THR A 190 -13.49 11.09 18.12
CA THR A 190 -13.66 11.89 16.89
C THR A 190 -13.99 11.05 15.66
N GLU A 191 -13.60 9.79 15.65
CA GLU A 191 -13.75 8.84 14.53
C GLU A 191 -14.79 7.73 14.85
N GLU A 192 -15.66 7.94 15.85
CA GLU A 192 -16.65 6.95 16.29
C GLU A 192 -17.55 6.44 15.17
N GLU A 193 -17.92 7.33 14.25
CA GLU A 193 -18.76 6.98 13.09
C GLU A 193 -18.05 6.00 12.16
N GLU A 194 -16.77 6.18 11.90
CA GLU A 194 -15.97 5.28 11.09
C GLU A 194 -15.78 3.93 11.76
N PHE A 195 -15.45 3.89 13.05
CA PHE A 195 -15.35 2.64 13.81
C PHE A 195 -16.64 1.84 13.79
N ARG A 196 -17.78 2.52 13.88
CA ARG A 196 -19.09 1.86 13.82
C ARG A 196 -19.41 1.34 12.42
N ASN A 197 -19.22 2.16 11.39
CA ASN A 197 -19.66 1.84 10.03
C ASN A 197 -18.77 0.79 9.34
N ILE A 198 -17.47 0.80 9.60
CA ILE A 198 -16.51 -0.11 8.95
C ILE A 198 -16.25 -1.36 9.78
N TYR A 199 -16.05 -1.20 11.09
CA TYR A 199 -15.60 -2.28 11.98
C TYR A 199 -16.66 -2.79 12.93
N ASN A 200 -17.88 -2.21 12.92
CA ASN A 200 -18.97 -2.52 13.87
C ASN A 200 -18.54 -2.39 15.34
N MET A 201 -17.69 -1.41 15.64
CA MET A 201 -17.20 -1.12 16.98
C MET A 201 -17.81 0.17 17.53
N TYR A 202 -18.25 0.15 18.79
CA TYR A 202 -18.72 1.32 19.51
C TYR A 202 -17.59 1.93 20.34
N VAL A 203 -17.54 3.27 20.39
CA VAL A 203 -16.54 3.99 21.18
C VAL A 203 -17.10 4.35 22.53
N ILE A 204 -16.52 3.78 23.59
CA ILE A 204 -16.87 4.05 24.98
C ILE A 204 -15.75 4.88 25.61
N CYS A 205 -16.08 6.08 26.10
CA CYS A 205 -15.14 6.92 26.81
C CYS A 205 -15.14 6.56 28.30
N ILE A 206 -14.02 6.00 28.77
CA ILE A 206 -13.81 5.69 30.20
C ILE A 206 -13.31 6.95 30.88
N PRO A 207 -13.91 7.37 32.01
CA PRO A 207 -13.43 8.53 32.77
C PRO A 207 -11.97 8.37 33.19
N THR A 208 -11.23 9.48 33.18
CA THR A 208 -9.82 9.49 33.60
C THR A 208 -9.70 9.21 35.10
N ASN A 209 -8.62 8.53 35.53
CA ASN A 209 -8.33 8.26 36.94
C ASN A 209 -8.22 9.54 37.80
N LYS A 210 -7.60 10.57 37.24
CA LYS A 210 -7.52 11.91 37.85
C LYS A 210 -8.02 12.94 36.85
N PRO A 211 -8.65 14.04 37.31
CA PRO A 211 -9.15 15.08 36.43
C PRO A 211 -8.01 15.72 35.63
N VAL A 212 -8.29 16.07 34.39
CA VAL A 212 -7.36 16.82 33.54
C VAL A 212 -7.39 18.28 33.97
N ILE A 213 -6.26 18.76 34.44
CA ILE A 213 -6.07 20.16 34.87
C ILE A 213 -5.19 20.97 33.92
N ARG A 214 -4.80 20.35 32.79
CA ARG A 214 -4.07 21.02 31.71
C ARG A 214 -4.89 22.19 31.15
N ILE A 215 -4.21 23.29 30.86
CA ILE A 215 -4.81 24.49 30.24
C ILE A 215 -4.60 24.37 28.71
N ASP A 216 -5.70 24.25 27.96
CA ASP A 216 -5.69 24.25 26.52
C ASP A 216 -6.11 25.65 26.01
N GLU A 217 -5.12 26.46 25.59
CA GLU A 217 -5.36 27.81 25.10
C GLU A 217 -5.89 27.83 23.66
N THR A 218 -6.57 28.93 23.33
CA THR A 218 -7.05 29.17 21.96
C THR A 218 -5.88 29.35 21.00
N ASP A 219 -6.11 28.95 19.72
CA ASP A 219 -5.11 29.10 18.67
C ASP A 219 -4.71 30.55 18.47
N LEU A 220 -3.43 30.75 18.16
CA LEU A 220 -2.90 32.04 17.70
C LEU A 220 -2.76 31.99 16.18
N LEU A 221 -3.49 32.88 15.51
CA LEU A 221 -3.50 32.97 14.05
C LEU A 221 -2.62 34.13 13.57
N TYR A 222 -1.80 33.85 12.58
CA TYR A 222 -0.87 34.79 11.94
C TYR A 222 -1.18 34.90 10.44
N ALA A 223 -0.92 36.09 9.89
CA ALA A 223 -1.05 36.29 8.44
C ALA A 223 0.02 35.51 7.65
N GLU A 224 1.25 35.42 8.19
CA GLU A 224 2.41 34.84 7.54
C GLU A 224 3.14 33.81 8.43
N LYS A 225 3.73 32.78 7.80
CA LYS A 225 4.55 31.76 8.48
C LYS A 225 5.75 32.40 9.22
N ALA A 226 6.38 33.43 8.63
CA ALA A 226 7.53 34.09 9.24
C ALA A 226 7.22 34.72 10.62
N GLY A 227 6.09 35.39 10.72
CA GLY A 227 5.62 35.98 12.01
C GLY A 227 5.26 34.91 13.03
N LYS A 228 4.61 33.83 12.57
CA LYS A 228 4.29 32.64 13.38
C LYS A 228 5.54 32.04 14.02
N TYR A 229 6.57 31.75 13.21
CA TYR A 229 7.79 31.12 13.73
C TYR A 229 8.56 31.99 14.70
N LYS A 230 8.64 33.32 14.48
CA LYS A 230 9.23 34.27 15.45
C LYS A 230 8.47 34.23 16.78
N ALA A 231 7.15 34.20 16.74
CA ALA A 231 6.33 34.16 17.96
C ALA A 231 6.52 32.84 18.73
N ILE A 232 6.61 31.70 18.01
CA ILE A 232 6.91 30.40 18.61
C ILE A 232 8.25 30.43 19.34
N VAL A 233 9.31 30.92 18.68
CA VAL A 233 10.64 31.03 19.31
C VAL A 233 10.62 31.91 20.54
N ASN A 234 9.91 33.05 20.53
CA ASN A 234 9.77 33.93 21.69
C ASN A 234 9.04 33.24 22.85
N VAL A 235 7.99 32.46 22.58
CA VAL A 235 7.30 31.71 23.63
C VAL A 235 8.20 30.60 24.19
N ILE A 236 8.94 29.89 23.36
CA ILE A 236 9.91 28.88 23.80
C ILE A 236 10.95 29.51 24.71
N LYS A 237 11.53 30.68 24.31
CA LYS A 237 12.52 31.41 25.08
C LYS A 237 12.00 31.77 26.47
N ASN A 238 10.83 32.39 26.53
CA ASN A 238 10.20 32.79 27.79
C ASN A 238 9.95 31.61 28.73
N ARG A 239 9.47 30.47 28.18
CA ARG A 239 9.19 29.26 28.97
C ARG A 239 10.49 28.59 29.45
N HIS A 240 11.50 28.53 28.59
CA HIS A 240 12.82 28.00 28.92
C HIS A 240 13.50 28.81 30.04
N GLU A 241 13.44 30.15 29.95
CA GLU A 241 13.97 31.06 30.98
C GLU A 241 13.27 30.88 32.33
N MET A 242 11.97 30.56 32.33
CA MET A 242 11.24 30.20 33.55
C MET A 242 11.55 28.80 34.07
N GLY A 243 12.31 28.00 33.31
CA GLY A 243 12.62 26.59 33.62
C GLY A 243 11.51 25.61 33.29
N GLN A 244 10.45 26.03 32.60
CA GLN A 244 9.36 25.14 32.19
C GLN A 244 9.79 24.32 30.95
N PRO A 245 9.64 22.98 30.93
CA PRO A 245 9.94 22.19 29.76
C PRO A 245 8.95 22.46 28.62
N VAL A 246 9.45 22.46 27.38
CA VAL A 246 8.67 22.73 26.16
C VAL A 246 8.80 21.60 25.17
N LEU A 247 7.66 21.08 24.73
CA LEU A 247 7.57 20.16 23.60
C LEU A 247 6.95 20.88 22.40
N VAL A 248 7.70 20.98 21.31
CA VAL A 248 7.26 21.62 20.07
C VAL A 248 6.88 20.55 19.06
N GLY A 249 5.60 20.47 18.71
CA GLY A 249 5.10 19.55 17.67
C GLY A 249 5.14 20.21 16.29
N THR A 250 5.79 19.57 15.33
CA THR A 250 5.86 20.01 13.93
C THR A 250 5.31 18.93 13.02
N ILE A 251 4.75 19.29 11.85
CA ILE A 251 4.28 18.31 10.86
C ILE A 251 5.44 17.86 9.97
N ALA A 252 6.24 18.80 9.47
CA ALA A 252 7.31 18.51 8.52
C ALA A 252 8.70 18.55 9.18
N ILE A 253 9.63 17.75 8.63
CA ILE A 253 11.04 17.76 9.04
C ILE A 253 11.65 19.14 8.76
N GLU A 254 11.31 19.79 7.65
CA GLU A 254 11.78 21.13 7.29
C GLU A 254 11.42 22.16 8.35
N THR A 255 10.18 22.12 8.85
CA THR A 255 9.72 23.01 9.93
C THR A 255 10.50 22.77 11.20
N SER A 256 10.79 21.50 11.55
CA SER A 256 11.60 21.16 12.72
C SER A 256 13.03 21.68 12.62
N GLU A 257 13.65 21.55 11.44
CA GLU A 257 15.01 22.05 11.18
C GLU A 257 15.05 23.60 11.17
N LEU A 258 14.01 24.25 10.62
CA LEU A 258 13.90 25.70 10.61
C LEU A 258 13.83 26.27 12.04
N ILE A 259 12.94 25.71 12.87
CA ILE A 259 12.80 26.14 14.28
C ILE A 259 14.11 25.84 15.03
N SER A 260 14.74 24.69 14.82
CA SER A 260 16.02 24.35 15.40
C SER A 260 17.11 25.38 15.06
N LYS A 261 17.22 25.79 13.79
CA LYS A 261 18.16 26.84 13.37
C LYS A 261 17.86 28.19 14.04
N MET A 262 16.58 28.52 14.23
CA MET A 262 16.20 29.76 14.92
C MET A 262 16.54 29.71 16.41
N LEU A 263 16.29 28.59 17.09
CA LEU A 263 16.66 28.39 18.50
C LEU A 263 18.17 28.42 18.73
N THR A 264 18.94 27.84 17.79
CA THR A 264 20.41 27.90 17.81
C THR A 264 20.92 29.34 17.74
N LYS A 265 20.31 30.19 16.91
CA LYS A 265 20.65 31.63 16.82
C LYS A 265 20.36 32.40 18.13
N GLU A 266 19.32 31.98 18.85
CA GLU A 266 18.96 32.55 20.17
C GLU A 266 19.72 31.87 21.32
N HIS A 267 20.65 30.95 21.04
CA HIS A 267 21.45 30.21 22.02
C HIS A 267 20.62 29.39 23.02
N ILE A 268 19.44 28.88 22.59
CA ILE A 268 18.58 28.01 23.39
C ILE A 268 18.97 26.57 23.18
N PRO A 269 19.43 25.84 24.21
CA PRO A 269 19.72 24.40 24.08
C PRO A 269 18.43 23.63 23.81
N HIS A 270 18.47 22.74 22.83
CA HIS A 270 17.30 21.95 22.42
C HIS A 270 17.70 20.65 21.76
N GLU A 271 16.82 19.67 21.82
CA GLU A 271 16.94 18.39 21.13
C GLU A 271 15.90 18.31 20.00
N VAL A 272 16.30 17.68 18.87
CA VAL A 272 15.43 17.49 17.71
C VAL A 272 15.17 16.02 17.49
N LEU A 273 13.91 15.66 17.52
CA LEU A 273 13.40 14.32 17.29
C LEU A 273 12.62 14.28 15.98
N ASN A 274 13.27 13.82 14.93
CA ASN A 274 12.68 13.63 13.61
C ASN A 274 13.14 12.30 13.01
N ALA A 275 12.65 11.96 11.82
CA ALA A 275 12.97 10.69 11.15
C ALA A 275 14.48 10.47 10.95
N LYS A 276 15.28 11.53 10.84
CA LYS A 276 16.74 11.44 10.69
C LYS A 276 17.45 11.00 11.99
N ASN A 277 16.85 11.29 13.15
CA ASN A 277 17.43 11.05 14.48
C ASN A 277 16.73 9.96 15.29
N HIS A 278 16.01 9.07 14.63
CA HIS A 278 15.17 8.04 15.25
C HIS A 278 15.90 7.09 16.22
N ALA A 279 17.20 6.84 16.01
CA ALA A 279 17.96 5.92 16.87
C ALA A 279 18.06 6.37 18.34
N ARG A 280 17.92 7.68 18.63
CA ARG A 280 18.01 8.25 19.98
C ARG A 280 16.65 8.66 20.57
N GLU A 281 15.56 8.25 19.95
CA GLU A 281 14.19 8.67 20.33
C GLU A 281 13.89 8.46 21.81
N ALA A 282 14.14 7.25 22.31
CA ALA A 282 13.84 6.89 23.71
C ALA A 282 14.66 7.74 24.71
N GLU A 283 15.92 8.02 24.40
CA GLU A 283 16.81 8.85 25.21
C GLU A 283 16.33 10.29 25.27
N ILE A 284 16.03 10.91 24.12
CA ILE A 284 15.56 12.29 24.01
C ILE A 284 14.25 12.47 24.79
N ILE A 285 13.31 11.54 24.64
CA ILE A 285 12.00 11.62 25.31
C ILE A 285 12.13 11.45 26.82
N ALA A 286 13.03 10.62 27.30
CA ALA A 286 13.26 10.46 28.72
C ALA A 286 13.64 11.79 29.42
N HIS A 287 14.36 12.66 28.71
CA HIS A 287 14.78 13.98 29.22
C HIS A 287 13.84 15.13 28.88
N ALA A 288 12.83 14.91 28.02
CA ALA A 288 11.93 15.97 27.54
C ALA A 288 11.08 16.62 28.62
N GLY A 289 10.92 15.99 29.79
CA GLY A 289 10.18 16.52 30.95
C GLY A 289 11.05 17.17 32.02
N GLU A 290 12.36 17.27 31.81
CA GLU A 290 13.28 17.89 32.75
C GLU A 290 13.16 19.43 32.75
N LYS A 291 13.61 20.06 33.83
CA LYS A 291 13.55 21.52 34.01
C LYS A 291 14.27 22.23 32.86
N GLY A 292 13.55 23.10 32.15
CA GLY A 292 14.08 23.92 31.05
C GLY A 292 14.39 23.13 29.77
N ALA A 293 14.05 21.84 29.67
CA ALA A 293 14.24 21.07 28.45
C ALA A 293 13.40 21.64 27.29
N VAL A 294 13.99 21.70 26.09
CA VAL A 294 13.27 22.07 24.85
C VAL A 294 13.44 20.94 23.88
N THR A 295 12.33 20.32 23.47
CA THR A 295 12.31 19.21 22.53
C THR A 295 11.43 19.57 21.33
N ILE A 296 11.99 19.50 20.13
CA ILE A 296 11.24 19.63 18.88
C ILE A 296 10.96 18.22 18.35
N ALA A 297 9.71 17.86 18.18
CA ALA A 297 9.31 16.54 17.70
C ALA A 297 8.44 16.66 16.44
N THR A 298 8.81 15.95 15.38
CA THR A 298 7.90 15.74 14.25
C THR A 298 6.85 14.72 14.65
N ASN A 299 5.66 14.90 14.09
CA ASN A 299 4.46 14.08 14.25
C ASN A 299 4.68 12.80 15.05
N MET A 300 4.04 12.68 16.21
CA MET A 300 3.95 11.44 16.97
C MET A 300 5.28 10.74 17.35
N ALA A 301 6.44 11.33 17.07
CA ALA A 301 7.70 10.85 17.62
C ALA A 301 7.55 10.70 19.16
N GLY A 302 7.96 9.56 19.69
CA GLY A 302 7.73 9.21 21.09
C GLY A 302 6.30 8.71 21.40
N ARG A 303 5.48 8.35 20.43
CA ARG A 303 4.18 7.73 20.67
C ARG A 303 4.37 6.43 21.48
N GLY A 304 3.48 6.20 22.46
CA GLY A 304 3.60 5.07 23.38
C GLY A 304 4.61 5.26 24.51
N THR A 305 5.41 6.36 24.48
CA THR A 305 6.37 6.68 25.56
C THR A 305 5.84 7.81 26.44
N ASP A 306 5.93 7.65 27.75
CA ASP A 306 5.51 8.64 28.73
C ASP A 306 6.61 9.67 28.98
N ILE A 307 6.25 10.98 28.97
CA ILE A 307 7.14 12.07 29.35
C ILE A 307 6.95 12.32 30.85
N LYS A 308 7.91 11.86 31.64
CA LYS A 308 7.91 12.07 33.09
C LYS A 308 8.40 13.47 33.43
N LEU A 309 7.67 14.18 34.28
CA LEU A 309 8.09 15.51 34.75
C LEU A 309 9.25 15.36 35.74
N GLY A 310 10.28 16.17 35.55
CA GLY A 310 11.40 16.29 36.46
C GLY A 310 10.98 16.97 37.80
N GLU A 311 11.89 16.96 38.77
CA GLU A 311 11.65 17.55 40.08
C GLU A 311 11.43 19.08 39.96
N GLY A 312 10.39 19.59 40.63
CA GLY A 312 10.03 21.01 40.62
C GLY A 312 9.32 21.51 39.36
N VAL A 313 9.11 20.68 38.36
CA VAL A 313 8.44 21.08 37.09
C VAL A 313 6.93 21.23 37.25
N ARG A 314 6.32 20.51 38.20
CA ARG A 314 4.87 20.68 38.50
C ARG A 314 4.53 22.07 38.96
N GLU A 315 5.37 22.66 39.81
CA GLU A 315 5.21 24.03 40.35
C GLU A 315 5.38 25.10 39.26
N LEU A 316 6.14 24.77 38.19
CA LEU A 316 6.34 25.65 37.05
C LEU A 316 5.19 25.54 36.00
N GLY A 317 4.16 24.73 36.29
CA GLY A 317 3.00 24.55 35.40
C GLY A 317 3.09 23.32 34.50
N GLY A 318 4.04 22.40 34.75
CA GLY A 318 4.19 21.14 34.00
C GLY A 318 4.73 21.31 32.58
N LEU A 319 4.49 20.34 31.71
CA LEU A 319 4.96 20.37 30.32
C LEU A 319 4.15 21.36 29.49
N CYS A 320 4.85 22.24 28.76
CA CYS A 320 4.27 23.15 27.78
C CYS A 320 4.33 22.51 26.40
N VAL A 321 3.18 22.30 25.76
CA VAL A 321 3.08 21.74 24.39
C VAL A 321 2.73 22.86 23.41
N ILE A 322 3.55 23.03 22.38
CA ILE A 322 3.36 24.01 21.31
C ILE A 322 3.16 23.27 20.00
N GLY A 323 1.99 23.42 19.38
CA GLY A 323 1.77 22.96 18.00
C GLY A 323 2.13 24.08 17.02
N THR A 324 2.99 23.80 16.05
CA THR A 324 3.43 24.80 15.06
C THR A 324 2.41 25.03 13.94
N GLU A 325 1.46 24.12 13.80
CA GLU A 325 0.34 24.16 12.88
C GLU A 325 -0.71 23.14 13.30
N ARG A 326 -1.90 23.18 12.69
CA ARG A 326 -2.95 22.19 12.90
C ARG A 326 -2.78 21.04 11.92
N HIS A 327 -2.91 19.82 12.42
CA HIS A 327 -2.87 18.61 11.60
C HIS A 327 -4.15 18.46 10.77
N GLU A 328 -4.11 17.57 9.80
CA GLU A 328 -5.29 17.22 8.98
C GLU A 328 -6.43 16.60 9.80
N SER A 329 -6.13 15.99 10.94
CA SER A 329 -7.11 15.39 11.85
C SER A 329 -7.04 15.99 13.25
N ARG A 330 -8.22 16.30 13.81
CA ARG A 330 -8.37 16.77 15.22
C ARG A 330 -7.83 15.76 16.22
N ARG A 331 -7.88 14.50 15.88
CA ARG A 331 -7.38 13.40 16.68
C ARG A 331 -5.88 13.53 16.93
N ILE A 332 -5.11 13.83 15.90
CA ILE A 332 -3.65 14.02 16.00
C ILE A 332 -3.31 15.22 16.87
N ASP A 333 -4.05 16.32 16.73
CA ASP A 333 -3.91 17.49 17.62
C ASP A 333 -4.17 17.11 19.08
N ASN A 334 -5.19 16.31 19.35
CA ASN A 334 -5.51 15.81 20.69
C ASN A 334 -4.42 14.88 21.24
N GLN A 335 -3.81 14.05 20.41
CA GLN A 335 -2.66 13.22 20.80
C GLN A 335 -1.45 14.07 21.18
N LEU A 336 -1.19 15.16 20.44
CA LEU A 336 -0.12 16.10 20.77
C LEU A 336 -0.41 16.81 22.10
N ARG A 337 -1.62 17.35 22.29
CA ARG A 337 -2.05 17.93 23.58
C ARG A 337 -1.94 16.93 24.72
N GLY A 338 -2.31 15.68 24.48
CA GLY A 338 -2.28 14.59 25.45
C GLY A 338 -0.88 14.18 25.93
N ARG A 339 0.18 14.78 25.39
CA ARG A 339 1.55 14.62 25.91
C ARG A 339 1.73 15.36 27.25
N ALA A 340 0.94 16.40 27.52
CA ALA A 340 0.95 17.15 28.77
C ALA A 340 -0.31 16.86 29.61
N GLY A 341 -0.25 17.11 30.90
CA GLY A 341 -1.39 17.01 31.82
C GLY A 341 -1.81 15.57 32.12
N ARG A 342 -0.87 14.63 32.15
CA ARG A 342 -1.12 13.21 32.45
C ARG A 342 -1.25 12.99 33.95
N GLN A 343 -2.10 12.04 34.36
CA GLN A 343 -2.28 11.62 35.76
C GLN A 343 -2.50 12.77 36.76
N GLY A 344 -3.24 13.81 36.32
CA GLY A 344 -3.52 14.98 37.16
C GLY A 344 -2.35 15.95 37.29
N ASP A 345 -1.32 15.85 36.44
CA ASP A 345 -0.26 16.84 36.38
C ASP A 345 -0.76 18.14 35.71
N PRO A 346 -0.25 19.30 36.08
CA PRO A 346 -0.47 20.52 35.34
C PRO A 346 0.17 20.40 33.94
N GLY A 347 -0.30 21.21 33.03
CA GLY A 347 0.22 21.28 31.68
C GLY A 347 -0.37 22.46 30.92
N PHE A 348 0.23 22.77 29.79
CA PHE A 348 -0.22 23.85 28.92
C PHE A 348 -0.15 23.37 27.47
N SER A 349 -1.15 23.74 26.67
CA SER A 349 -1.08 23.52 25.22
C SER A 349 -1.59 24.72 24.44
N GLN A 350 -0.92 25.03 23.31
CA GLN A 350 -1.33 26.10 22.41
C GLN A 350 -0.87 25.78 20.97
N PHE A 351 -1.73 26.07 19.98
CA PHE A 351 -1.38 25.97 18.58
C PHE A 351 -1.17 27.33 17.95
N PHE A 352 -0.17 27.40 17.08
CA PHE A 352 0.18 28.55 16.27
C PHE A 352 -0.14 28.25 14.82
N VAL A 353 -1.02 29.00 14.20
CA VAL A 353 -1.57 28.73 12.88
C VAL A 353 -1.32 29.93 11.97
N SER A 354 -1.04 29.70 10.69
CA SER A 354 -0.90 30.75 9.67
C SER A 354 -1.87 30.52 8.52
N PHE A 355 -2.33 31.58 7.86
CA PHE A 355 -3.09 31.47 6.61
C PHE A 355 -2.28 30.82 5.48
N GLU A 356 -0.96 30.75 5.61
CA GLU A 356 -0.06 30.07 4.69
C GLU A 356 0.15 28.58 5.02
N ASP A 357 -0.45 28.06 6.10
CA ASP A 357 -0.37 26.64 6.43
C ASP A 357 -1.22 25.82 5.46
N ASP A 358 -0.72 24.67 5.05
CA ASP A 358 -1.28 23.84 3.98
C ASP A 358 -2.77 23.51 4.19
N LEU A 359 -3.17 23.26 5.45
CA LEU A 359 -4.56 23.02 5.80
C LEU A 359 -5.46 24.21 5.41
N LEU A 360 -5.03 25.46 5.70
CA LEU A 360 -5.82 26.63 5.43
C LEU A 360 -5.78 27.05 3.96
N VAL A 361 -4.64 26.90 3.29
CA VAL A 361 -4.49 27.16 1.86
C VAL A 361 -5.48 26.33 1.04
N ARG A 362 -5.64 25.04 1.37
CA ARG A 362 -6.62 24.16 0.70
C ARG A 362 -8.08 24.65 0.81
N PHE A 363 -8.41 25.40 1.84
CA PHE A 363 -9.77 25.93 2.07
C PHE A 363 -9.96 27.41 1.67
N GLY A 364 -9.05 27.95 0.86
CA GLY A 364 -9.18 29.29 0.27
C GLY A 364 -8.90 30.42 1.23
N SER A 365 -7.88 30.24 2.08
CA SER A 365 -7.42 31.28 3.04
C SER A 365 -6.96 32.59 2.39
N ASP A 366 -6.64 32.60 1.10
CA ASP A 366 -6.15 33.79 0.38
C ASP A 366 -7.11 34.97 0.45
N LYS A 367 -8.42 34.72 0.40
CA LYS A 367 -9.44 35.77 0.56
C LYS A 367 -9.41 36.41 1.95
N TYR A 368 -9.19 35.61 3.00
CA TYR A 368 -9.11 36.09 4.37
C TYR A 368 -7.77 36.79 4.64
N LYS A 369 -6.67 36.31 4.04
CA LYS A 369 -5.35 36.96 4.11
C LYS A 369 -5.41 38.38 3.52
N GLY A 370 -5.99 38.54 2.31
CA GLY A 370 -6.18 39.84 1.68
C GLY A 370 -7.05 40.82 2.51
N MET A 371 -8.11 40.29 3.10
CA MET A 371 -8.98 41.12 3.98
C MET A 371 -8.24 41.61 5.22
N LEU A 372 -7.45 40.77 5.88
CA LEU A 372 -6.69 41.14 7.07
C LEU A 372 -5.55 42.13 6.76
N THR A 373 -4.86 41.93 5.64
CA THR A 373 -3.83 42.89 5.18
C THR A 373 -4.45 44.25 4.93
N ASN A 374 -5.63 44.31 4.33
CA ASN A 374 -6.37 45.59 4.13
C ASN A 374 -6.87 46.22 5.46
N MET A 375 -7.05 45.42 6.50
CA MET A 375 -7.40 45.92 7.86
C MET A 375 -6.18 46.36 8.67
N GLY A 376 -4.97 46.33 8.09
CA GLY A 376 -3.74 46.79 8.71
C GLY A 376 -3.06 45.80 9.65
N PHE A 377 -3.46 44.51 9.63
CA PHE A 377 -2.75 43.47 10.36
C PHE A 377 -1.43 43.15 9.66
N THR A 378 -0.32 43.42 10.37
CA THR A 378 1.02 43.05 9.92
C THR A 378 1.29 41.58 10.21
N GLY A 379 2.18 40.93 9.45
CA GLY A 379 2.46 39.48 9.54
C GLY A 379 2.92 38.98 10.91
N GLU A 380 3.35 39.86 11.80
CA GLU A 380 3.84 39.52 13.15
C GLU A 380 2.76 39.59 14.26
N GLN A 381 1.58 40.13 13.96
CA GLN A 381 0.51 40.28 14.96
C GLN A 381 -0.33 39.01 15.06
N ALA A 382 -0.47 38.52 16.31
CA ALA A 382 -1.33 37.37 16.60
C ALA A 382 -2.81 37.77 16.69
N ILE A 383 -3.67 37.07 16.01
CA ILE A 383 -5.12 37.24 16.11
C ILE A 383 -5.66 36.10 16.99
N ARG A 384 -6.29 36.48 18.12
CA ARG A 384 -7.02 35.55 18.98
C ARG A 384 -8.51 35.65 18.69
N SER A 385 -9.08 34.63 18.08
CA SER A 385 -10.51 34.60 17.77
C SER A 385 -11.06 33.19 17.82
N LYS A 386 -12.07 32.98 18.67
CA LYS A 386 -12.81 31.70 18.73
C LYS A 386 -13.51 31.36 17.40
N MET A 387 -13.84 32.38 16.61
CA MET A 387 -14.46 32.18 15.30
C MET A 387 -13.47 31.52 14.31
N PHE A 388 -12.21 31.98 14.30
CA PHE A 388 -11.18 31.37 13.45
C PHE A 388 -10.82 29.96 13.90
N SER A 389 -10.70 29.69 15.20
CA SER A 389 -10.47 28.34 15.70
C SER A 389 -11.59 27.38 15.26
N LYS A 390 -12.86 27.82 15.26
CA LYS A 390 -13.99 27.05 14.74
C LYS A 390 -13.90 26.84 13.22
N SER A 391 -13.42 27.83 12.47
CA SER A 391 -13.23 27.70 11.01
C SER A 391 -12.14 26.67 10.70
N VAL A 392 -11.03 26.67 11.44
CA VAL A 392 -9.96 25.67 11.32
C VAL A 392 -10.49 24.27 11.66
N GLU A 393 -11.26 24.14 12.75
CA GLU A 393 -11.91 22.87 13.10
C GLU A 393 -12.88 22.38 12.01
N SER A 394 -13.63 23.29 11.38
CA SER A 394 -14.51 22.93 10.26
C SER A 394 -13.73 22.49 9.03
N ALA A 395 -12.57 23.08 8.76
CA ALA A 395 -11.65 22.65 7.72
C ALA A 395 -11.12 21.24 8.00
N GLN A 396 -10.67 20.97 9.24
CA GLN A 396 -10.25 19.63 9.65
C GLN A 396 -11.36 18.58 9.45
N LYS A 397 -12.59 18.88 9.89
CA LYS A 397 -13.75 17.99 9.68
C LYS A 397 -13.99 17.64 8.21
N ARG A 398 -13.78 18.60 7.31
CA ARG A 398 -13.89 18.33 5.86
C ARG A 398 -12.79 17.42 5.36
N VAL A 399 -11.54 17.63 5.82
CA VAL A 399 -10.42 16.74 5.46
C VAL A 399 -10.65 15.33 6.02
N GLU A 400 -11.08 15.23 7.28
CA GLU A 400 -11.45 13.96 7.91
C GLU A 400 -12.52 13.23 7.09
N GLY A 401 -13.58 13.94 6.67
CA GLY A 401 -14.63 13.38 5.80
C GLY A 401 -14.12 12.90 4.46
N ASN A 402 -13.33 13.71 3.75
CA ASN A 402 -12.72 13.30 2.48
C ASN A 402 -11.81 12.07 2.65
N ASN A 403 -11.03 12.03 3.72
CA ASN A 403 -10.17 10.90 4.02
C ASN A 403 -10.98 9.63 4.35
N PHE A 404 -12.10 9.78 5.07
CA PHE A 404 -13.04 8.69 5.31
C PHE A 404 -13.62 8.15 3.99
N ASP A 405 -14.07 9.04 3.10
CA ASP A 405 -14.61 8.65 1.79
C ASP A 405 -13.57 7.89 0.95
N ILE A 406 -12.31 8.34 0.94
CA ILE A 406 -11.21 7.66 0.26
C ILE A 406 -11.00 6.25 0.84
N ARG A 407 -10.97 6.10 2.19
CA ARG A 407 -10.82 4.79 2.84
C ARG A 407 -12.01 3.88 2.57
N LYS A 408 -13.22 4.44 2.57
CA LYS A 408 -14.45 3.70 2.24
C LYS A 408 -14.47 3.24 0.79
N GLN A 409 -14.02 4.09 -0.14
CA GLN A 409 -13.91 3.72 -1.54
C GLN A 409 -12.87 2.62 -1.74
N LEU A 410 -11.69 2.73 -1.10
CA LEU A 410 -10.66 1.68 -1.13
C LEU A 410 -11.22 0.34 -0.62
N LEU A 411 -11.96 0.37 0.50
CA LEU A 411 -12.60 -0.81 1.05
C LEU A 411 -13.62 -1.42 0.09
N ASN A 412 -14.49 -0.61 -0.52
CA ASN A 412 -15.51 -1.10 -1.45
C ASN A 412 -14.89 -1.84 -2.66
N TYR A 413 -13.78 -1.35 -3.19
CA TYR A 413 -13.03 -2.04 -4.25
C TYR A 413 -12.35 -3.31 -3.74
N ASP A 414 -11.77 -3.28 -2.54
CA ASP A 414 -11.11 -4.46 -1.97
C ASP A 414 -12.12 -5.52 -1.51
N ASP A 415 -13.36 -5.16 -1.17
CA ASP A 415 -14.42 -6.12 -0.83
C ASP A 415 -14.74 -7.06 -2.00
N VAL A 416 -14.68 -6.57 -3.25
CA VAL A 416 -14.83 -7.43 -4.44
C VAL A 416 -13.68 -8.45 -4.49
N MET A 417 -12.45 -7.98 -4.32
CA MET A 417 -11.27 -8.87 -4.26
C MET A 417 -11.30 -9.79 -3.05
N ASN A 418 -11.85 -9.33 -1.92
CA ASN A 418 -11.92 -10.12 -0.70
C ASN A 418 -12.82 -11.35 -0.85
N ASN A 419 -13.97 -11.20 -1.50
CA ASN A 419 -14.86 -12.31 -1.81
C ASN A 419 -14.16 -13.35 -2.69
N GLN A 420 -13.46 -12.92 -3.73
CA GLN A 420 -12.69 -13.81 -4.62
C GLN A 420 -11.53 -14.48 -3.89
N ARG A 421 -10.82 -13.73 -3.04
CA ARG A 421 -9.73 -14.22 -2.18
C ARG A 421 -10.21 -15.31 -1.24
N GLU A 422 -11.36 -15.13 -0.61
CA GLU A 422 -11.95 -16.10 0.30
C GLU A 422 -12.24 -17.43 -0.43
N ILE A 423 -12.81 -17.39 -1.62
CA ILE A 423 -13.09 -18.59 -2.43
C ILE A 423 -11.77 -19.33 -2.74
N ILE A 424 -10.77 -18.62 -3.27
CA ILE A 424 -9.48 -19.22 -3.67
C ILE A 424 -8.73 -19.78 -2.45
N TYR A 425 -8.69 -19.03 -1.35
CA TYR A 425 -7.96 -19.45 -0.16
C TYR A 425 -8.63 -20.61 0.58
N ASN A 426 -9.97 -20.66 0.59
CA ASN A 426 -10.70 -21.82 1.13
C ASN A 426 -10.42 -23.05 0.29
N LYS A 427 -10.56 -22.98 -1.05
CA LYS A 427 -10.23 -24.10 -1.96
C LYS A 427 -8.78 -24.57 -1.77
N ARG A 428 -7.85 -23.63 -1.63
CA ARG A 428 -6.44 -23.92 -1.38
C ARG A 428 -6.19 -24.59 -0.03
N ASN A 429 -6.89 -24.13 1.00
CA ASN A 429 -6.81 -24.71 2.35
C ASN A 429 -7.39 -26.12 2.39
N GLU A 430 -8.50 -26.38 1.72
CA GLU A 430 -9.09 -27.70 1.56
C GLU A 430 -8.09 -28.67 0.93
N ILE A 431 -7.41 -28.29 -0.15
CA ILE A 431 -6.36 -29.08 -0.80
C ILE A 431 -5.21 -29.40 0.16
N LEU A 432 -4.78 -28.42 0.96
CA LEU A 432 -3.68 -28.61 1.91
C LEU A 432 -4.06 -29.47 3.12
N ASP A 433 -5.31 -29.36 3.58
CA ASP A 433 -5.79 -30.03 4.79
C ASP A 433 -6.31 -31.44 4.54
N SER A 434 -6.82 -31.74 3.32
CA SER A 434 -7.29 -33.07 2.93
C SER A 434 -6.13 -34.06 2.84
N GLU A 435 -6.36 -35.32 3.16
CA GLU A 435 -5.40 -36.40 2.94
C GLU A 435 -5.32 -36.75 1.43
N SER A 436 -6.46 -36.76 0.76
CA SER A 436 -6.59 -37.01 -0.69
C SER A 436 -7.55 -35.99 -1.31
N ILE A 437 -7.28 -35.59 -2.54
CA ILE A 437 -8.17 -34.76 -3.37
C ILE A 437 -8.60 -35.51 -4.64
N HIS A 438 -8.53 -36.84 -4.59
CA HIS A 438 -8.80 -37.65 -5.77
C HIS A 438 -10.25 -37.53 -6.26
N GLU A 439 -11.22 -37.57 -5.36
CA GLU A 439 -12.64 -37.39 -5.71
C GLU A 439 -12.91 -36.00 -6.29
N GLU A 440 -12.34 -34.96 -5.67
CA GLU A 440 -12.43 -33.59 -6.17
C GLU A 440 -11.80 -33.46 -7.57
N THR A 441 -10.69 -34.17 -7.81
CA THR A 441 -10.03 -34.20 -9.12
C THR A 441 -10.94 -34.85 -10.18
N LEU A 442 -11.60 -35.94 -9.86
CA LEU A 442 -12.55 -36.58 -10.79
C LEU A 442 -13.76 -35.69 -11.09
N ASN A 443 -14.28 -34.99 -10.06
CA ASN A 443 -15.36 -34.02 -10.24
C ASN A 443 -14.90 -32.83 -11.11
N LEU A 444 -13.68 -32.36 -10.94
CA LEU A 444 -13.11 -31.27 -11.75
C LEU A 444 -13.03 -31.69 -13.24
N PHE A 445 -12.66 -32.93 -13.53
CA PHE A 445 -12.69 -33.43 -14.90
C PHE A 445 -14.09 -33.39 -15.49
N LYS A 446 -15.10 -33.81 -14.72
CA LYS A 446 -16.50 -33.79 -15.16
C LYS A 446 -17.00 -32.34 -15.36
N GLU A 447 -16.69 -31.44 -14.45
CA GLU A 447 -17.04 -30.02 -14.58
C GLU A 447 -16.41 -29.37 -15.80
N TYR A 448 -15.12 -29.62 -16.05
CA TYR A 448 -14.44 -29.11 -17.25
C TYR A 448 -15.04 -29.66 -18.54
N ILE A 449 -15.29 -30.97 -18.63
CA ILE A 449 -15.92 -31.59 -19.80
C ILE A 449 -17.34 -31.02 -20.02
N THR A 450 -18.10 -30.84 -18.94
CA THR A 450 -19.43 -30.25 -19.00
C THR A 450 -19.36 -28.81 -19.52
N SER A 451 -18.47 -28.00 -18.99
CA SER A 451 -18.25 -26.60 -19.45
C SER A 451 -17.80 -26.57 -20.92
N LEU A 452 -16.95 -27.49 -21.34
CA LEU A 452 -16.47 -27.62 -22.74
C LEU A 452 -17.64 -27.90 -23.68
N VAL A 453 -18.46 -28.90 -23.39
CA VAL A 453 -19.57 -29.28 -24.26
C VAL A 453 -20.69 -28.24 -24.26
N LEU A 454 -21.11 -27.77 -23.09
CA LEU A 454 -22.18 -26.77 -22.98
C LEU A 454 -21.76 -25.40 -23.52
N GLY A 455 -20.47 -25.07 -23.51
CA GLY A 455 -19.93 -23.85 -24.10
C GLY A 455 -20.16 -23.69 -25.60
N HIS A 456 -20.38 -24.81 -26.31
CA HIS A 456 -20.74 -24.80 -27.73
C HIS A 456 -22.24 -24.61 -27.98
N ILE A 457 -23.07 -24.68 -26.94
CA ILE A 457 -24.52 -24.53 -27.07
C ILE A 457 -24.88 -23.03 -26.93
N VAL A 458 -25.25 -22.42 -28.06
CA VAL A 458 -25.73 -21.05 -28.12
C VAL A 458 -27.24 -21.03 -28.35
N ASP A 459 -27.98 -20.23 -27.58
CA ASP A 459 -29.43 -20.04 -27.73
C ASP A 459 -30.28 -21.31 -27.63
N ASN A 460 -29.93 -22.29 -26.80
CA ASN A 460 -30.62 -23.59 -26.66
C ASN A 460 -30.73 -24.39 -27.95
N LYS A 461 -29.80 -24.25 -28.88
CA LYS A 461 -29.70 -25.05 -30.11
C LYS A 461 -28.94 -26.33 -29.85
N GLU A 462 -29.36 -27.39 -30.54
CA GLU A 462 -28.62 -28.66 -30.55
C GLU A 462 -27.20 -28.48 -31.13
N LEU A 463 -26.25 -29.32 -30.70
CA LEU A 463 -24.87 -29.35 -31.22
C LEU A 463 -24.85 -29.56 -32.73
N THR A 464 -24.05 -28.81 -33.44
CA THR A 464 -23.87 -28.91 -34.89
C THR A 464 -22.69 -29.85 -35.22
N GLU A 465 -22.57 -30.30 -36.51
CA GLU A 465 -21.42 -31.13 -36.95
C GLU A 465 -20.07 -30.44 -36.68
N ASN A 466 -20.01 -29.12 -36.79
CA ASN A 466 -18.80 -28.36 -36.47
C ASN A 466 -18.49 -28.39 -34.97
N ASP A 467 -19.49 -28.26 -34.11
CA ASP A 467 -19.32 -28.31 -32.65
C ASP A 467 -18.78 -29.68 -32.22
N TYR A 468 -19.31 -30.79 -32.75
CA TYR A 468 -18.77 -32.12 -32.49
C TYR A 468 -17.31 -32.25 -32.93
N SER A 469 -16.92 -31.63 -34.04
CA SER A 469 -15.53 -31.69 -34.55
C SER A 469 -14.60 -30.87 -33.65
N GLU A 470 -14.99 -29.69 -33.18
CA GLU A 470 -14.21 -28.86 -32.28
C GLU A 470 -14.08 -29.49 -30.88
N ILE A 471 -15.15 -30.09 -30.35
CA ILE A 471 -15.14 -30.85 -29.09
C ILE A 471 -14.18 -32.03 -29.20
N LEU A 472 -14.26 -32.78 -30.31
CA LEU A 472 -13.40 -33.94 -30.58
C LEU A 472 -11.92 -33.55 -30.63
N GLU A 473 -11.56 -32.47 -31.35
CA GLU A 473 -10.19 -32.00 -31.48
C GLU A 473 -9.67 -31.56 -30.09
N THR A 474 -10.44 -30.72 -29.37
CA THR A 474 -10.08 -30.25 -28.04
C THR A 474 -9.90 -31.37 -27.02
N CYS A 475 -10.78 -32.38 -27.02
CA CYS A 475 -10.66 -33.53 -26.13
C CYS A 475 -9.44 -34.40 -26.44
N ASN A 476 -9.19 -34.69 -27.71
CA ASN A 476 -8.05 -35.50 -28.13
C ASN A 476 -6.71 -34.78 -27.90
N GLU A 477 -6.67 -33.47 -28.06
CA GLU A 477 -5.46 -32.68 -27.80
C GLU A 477 -5.19 -32.46 -26.31
N ASN A 478 -6.20 -32.16 -25.52
CA ASN A 478 -6.01 -31.69 -24.14
C ASN A 478 -6.27 -32.75 -23.07
N LEU A 479 -7.16 -33.74 -23.31
CA LEU A 479 -7.60 -34.68 -22.27
C LEU A 479 -7.17 -36.10 -22.51
N LEU A 480 -7.35 -36.61 -23.73
CA LEU A 480 -7.20 -38.04 -24.06
C LEU A 480 -5.79 -38.35 -24.58
N LYS A 481 -5.18 -39.44 -24.13
CA LYS A 481 -3.84 -39.88 -24.53
C LYS A 481 -3.89 -41.20 -25.28
N LYS A 482 -4.52 -42.23 -24.70
CA LYS A 482 -4.61 -43.60 -25.27
C LYS A 482 -5.96 -43.84 -25.93
N HIS A 483 -7.05 -43.54 -25.25
CA HIS A 483 -8.42 -43.83 -25.69
C HIS A 483 -9.01 -42.65 -26.45
N ARG A 484 -8.46 -42.34 -27.64
CA ARG A 484 -8.92 -41.22 -28.46
C ARG A 484 -10.40 -41.32 -28.79
N LEU A 485 -11.06 -40.17 -28.82
CA LEU A 485 -12.46 -40.00 -29.20
C LEU A 485 -12.57 -40.01 -30.73
N ASN A 486 -13.60 -40.67 -31.27
CA ASN A 486 -13.92 -40.66 -32.70
C ASN A 486 -15.24 -39.97 -32.95
N LEU A 487 -15.38 -39.29 -34.08
CA LEU A 487 -16.59 -38.53 -34.41
C LEU A 487 -17.86 -39.42 -34.40
N SER A 488 -17.75 -40.67 -34.85
CA SER A 488 -18.86 -41.64 -34.88
C SER A 488 -19.42 -42.00 -33.51
N GLU A 489 -18.68 -41.74 -32.44
CA GLU A 489 -19.09 -42.03 -31.05
C GLU A 489 -19.96 -40.93 -30.44
N ILE A 490 -19.84 -39.68 -30.92
CA ILE A 490 -20.51 -38.53 -30.38
C ILE A 490 -21.50 -37.87 -31.35
N ASN A 491 -21.32 -38.04 -32.65
CA ASN A 491 -22.14 -37.39 -33.65
C ASN A 491 -23.63 -37.81 -33.55
N GLY A 492 -24.50 -36.79 -33.50
CA GLY A 492 -25.96 -36.98 -33.40
C GLY A 492 -26.46 -37.36 -32.00
N LYS A 493 -25.58 -37.30 -30.97
CA LYS A 493 -25.95 -37.53 -29.57
C LYS A 493 -26.26 -36.22 -28.83
N GLY A 494 -27.12 -36.34 -27.83
CA GLY A 494 -27.41 -35.20 -26.96
C GLY A 494 -26.19 -34.80 -26.10
N GLU A 495 -26.17 -33.55 -25.65
CA GLU A 495 -25.06 -32.96 -24.89
C GLU A 495 -24.65 -33.79 -23.67
N TYR A 496 -25.58 -34.29 -22.89
CA TYR A 496 -25.28 -35.10 -21.70
C TYR A 496 -24.69 -36.48 -22.05
N GLU A 497 -25.16 -37.11 -23.13
CA GLU A 497 -24.55 -38.36 -23.60
C GLU A 497 -23.11 -38.14 -24.08
N VAL A 498 -22.84 -37.02 -24.75
CA VAL A 498 -21.49 -36.64 -25.18
C VAL A 498 -20.58 -36.43 -23.96
N ILE A 499 -21.05 -35.74 -22.94
CA ILE A 499 -20.32 -35.53 -21.68
C ILE A 499 -19.95 -36.85 -21.02
N ASP A 500 -20.92 -37.77 -20.87
CA ASP A 500 -20.70 -39.07 -20.24
C ASP A 500 -19.69 -39.92 -21.03
N ILE A 501 -19.76 -39.96 -22.36
CA ILE A 501 -18.81 -40.69 -23.20
C ILE A 501 -17.38 -40.15 -23.05
N ILE A 502 -17.23 -38.82 -23.06
CA ILE A 502 -15.91 -38.20 -22.92
C ILE A 502 -15.38 -38.50 -21.53
N TYR A 503 -16.21 -38.35 -20.50
CA TYR A 503 -15.84 -38.57 -19.10
C TYR A 503 -15.39 -40.02 -18.86
N ASP A 504 -16.11 -41.00 -19.35
CA ASP A 504 -15.75 -42.43 -19.23
C ASP A 504 -14.39 -42.75 -19.87
N LYS A 505 -14.09 -42.13 -21.02
CA LYS A 505 -12.78 -42.29 -21.67
C LYS A 505 -11.65 -41.61 -20.88
N VAL A 506 -11.93 -40.43 -20.34
CA VAL A 506 -10.97 -39.68 -19.50
C VAL A 506 -10.69 -40.48 -18.22
N LEU A 507 -11.73 -41.00 -17.56
CA LEU A 507 -11.57 -41.86 -16.38
C LEU A 507 -10.72 -43.10 -16.70
N LYS A 508 -10.97 -43.76 -17.82
CA LYS A 508 -10.21 -44.94 -18.22
C LYS A 508 -8.74 -44.62 -18.47
N ASP A 509 -8.44 -43.55 -19.22
CA ASP A 509 -7.07 -43.09 -19.44
C ASP A 509 -6.37 -42.73 -18.14
N TYR A 510 -7.09 -42.10 -17.20
CA TYR A 510 -6.55 -41.69 -15.90
C TYR A 510 -6.30 -42.89 -14.98
N GLN A 511 -7.23 -43.85 -14.90
CA GLN A 511 -7.08 -45.08 -14.11
C GLN A 511 -5.90 -45.93 -14.61
N GLU A 512 -5.78 -46.13 -15.93
CA GLU A 512 -4.64 -46.85 -16.51
C GLU A 512 -3.30 -46.15 -16.26
N LYS A 513 -3.31 -44.81 -16.15
CA LYS A 513 -2.12 -44.03 -15.79
C LYS A 513 -1.69 -44.26 -14.34
N LEU A 514 -2.63 -44.51 -13.42
CA LEU A 514 -2.40 -44.65 -12.00
C LEU A 514 -2.17 -46.12 -11.55
N GLU A 515 -2.41 -47.10 -12.39
CA GLU A 515 -2.47 -48.55 -12.05
C GLU A 515 -1.23 -49.08 -11.30
N ASP A 516 -0.04 -48.58 -11.65
CA ASP A 516 1.23 -49.03 -11.05
C ASP A 516 1.80 -48.02 -10.00
N ILE A 517 1.03 -47.01 -9.58
CA ILE A 517 1.55 -45.92 -8.77
C ILE A 517 0.93 -45.96 -7.36
N PRO A 518 1.75 -45.94 -6.29
CA PRO A 518 1.23 -45.83 -4.92
C PRO A 518 0.33 -44.60 -4.72
N MET A 519 -0.80 -44.76 -4.02
CA MET A 519 -1.80 -43.71 -3.83
C MET A 519 -1.25 -42.49 -3.15
N GLU A 520 -0.23 -42.64 -2.27
CA GLU A 520 0.48 -41.53 -1.65
C GLU A 520 1.15 -40.59 -2.67
N ILE A 521 1.78 -41.20 -3.72
CA ILE A 521 2.41 -40.42 -4.79
C ILE A 521 1.36 -39.78 -5.69
N VAL A 522 0.24 -40.46 -5.94
CA VAL A 522 -0.89 -39.90 -6.68
C VAL A 522 -1.44 -38.66 -5.97
N ASN A 523 -1.71 -38.76 -4.68
CA ASN A 523 -2.20 -37.64 -3.87
C ASN A 523 -1.24 -36.45 -3.89
N GLU A 524 0.07 -36.68 -3.76
CA GLU A 524 1.07 -35.60 -3.85
C GLU A 524 1.12 -34.97 -5.24
N PHE A 525 0.98 -35.77 -6.27
CA PHE A 525 0.97 -35.31 -7.66
C PHE A 525 -0.26 -34.42 -7.94
N GLU A 526 -1.46 -34.88 -7.56
CA GLU A 526 -2.71 -34.12 -7.72
C GLU A 526 -2.63 -32.80 -6.98
N LYS A 527 -2.24 -32.80 -5.70
CA LYS A 527 -2.09 -31.60 -4.87
C LYS A 527 -1.04 -30.64 -5.43
N ALA A 528 0.12 -31.14 -5.85
CA ALA A 528 1.21 -30.30 -6.35
C ALA A 528 0.82 -29.56 -7.64
N ILE A 529 0.14 -30.23 -8.56
CA ILE A 529 -0.33 -29.61 -9.80
C ILE A 529 -1.43 -28.59 -9.51
N THR A 530 -2.46 -29.00 -8.77
CA THR A 530 -3.62 -28.16 -8.49
C THR A 530 -3.21 -26.88 -7.77
N LEU A 531 -2.38 -26.97 -6.70
CA LEU A 531 -1.88 -25.80 -5.99
C LEU A 531 -1.06 -24.89 -6.90
N ARG A 532 -0.19 -25.44 -7.73
CA ARG A 532 0.65 -24.65 -8.63
C ARG A 532 -0.17 -23.87 -9.66
N VAL A 533 -1.17 -24.49 -10.24
CA VAL A 533 -2.04 -23.84 -11.24
C VAL A 533 -2.86 -22.75 -10.57
N ILE A 534 -3.49 -23.04 -9.42
CA ILE A 534 -4.26 -22.04 -8.66
C ILE A 534 -3.36 -20.85 -8.31
N ASP A 535 -2.18 -21.07 -7.75
CA ASP A 535 -1.28 -20.00 -7.31
C ASP A 535 -0.83 -19.12 -8.49
N SER A 536 -0.53 -19.73 -9.65
CA SER A 536 -0.10 -18.99 -10.84
C SER A 536 -1.21 -18.08 -11.37
N HIS A 537 -2.42 -18.62 -11.56
CA HIS A 537 -3.55 -17.84 -12.09
C HIS A 537 -4.06 -16.81 -11.11
N TRP A 538 -4.06 -17.11 -9.81
CA TRP A 538 -4.46 -16.16 -8.78
C TRP A 538 -3.53 -14.93 -8.74
N MET A 539 -2.21 -15.13 -8.83
CA MET A 539 -1.26 -14.01 -8.87
C MET A 539 -1.42 -13.16 -10.13
N GLU A 540 -1.71 -13.77 -11.27
CA GLU A 540 -1.99 -13.04 -12.51
C GLU A 540 -3.31 -12.26 -12.41
N HIS A 541 -4.33 -12.87 -11.83
CA HIS A 541 -5.63 -12.25 -11.60
C HIS A 541 -5.55 -11.01 -10.70
N ILE A 542 -4.76 -11.05 -9.61
CA ILE A 542 -4.51 -9.87 -8.77
C ILE A 542 -3.95 -8.71 -9.60
N SER A 543 -3.00 -8.99 -10.49
CA SER A 543 -2.44 -7.97 -11.39
C SER A 543 -3.49 -7.44 -12.37
N THR A 544 -4.28 -8.32 -12.97
CA THR A 544 -5.35 -7.95 -13.91
C THR A 544 -6.41 -7.07 -13.23
N MET A 545 -6.83 -7.43 -12.02
CA MET A 545 -7.79 -6.64 -11.24
C MET A 545 -7.22 -5.29 -10.80
N SER A 546 -5.92 -5.19 -10.56
CA SER A 546 -5.25 -3.90 -10.28
C SER A 546 -5.31 -2.98 -11.50
N HIS A 547 -5.00 -3.50 -12.69
CA HIS A 547 -5.11 -2.73 -13.94
C HIS A 547 -6.55 -2.35 -14.27
N LEU A 548 -7.51 -3.24 -14.03
CA LEU A 548 -8.94 -2.92 -14.19
C LEU A 548 -9.32 -1.73 -13.29
N ARG A 549 -8.89 -1.74 -12.04
CA ARG A 549 -9.19 -0.65 -11.08
C ARG A 549 -8.62 0.70 -11.53
N GLU A 550 -7.43 0.73 -12.13
CA GLU A 550 -6.82 1.97 -12.65
C GLU A 550 -7.65 2.57 -13.79
N GLY A 551 -8.18 1.72 -14.70
CA GLY A 551 -8.94 2.17 -15.87
C GLY A 551 -10.42 2.42 -15.62
N ILE A 552 -11.03 1.78 -14.63
CA ILE A 552 -12.49 1.74 -14.45
C ILE A 552 -13.09 3.12 -14.12
N GLY A 553 -12.31 4.03 -13.55
CA GLY A 553 -12.74 5.40 -13.25
C GLY A 553 -13.21 6.18 -14.49
N LEU A 554 -12.72 5.84 -15.68
CA LEU A 554 -13.11 6.44 -16.94
C LEU A 554 -14.58 6.14 -17.32
N ARG A 555 -15.16 5.05 -16.80
CA ARG A 555 -16.58 4.71 -16.99
C ARG A 555 -17.52 5.78 -16.41
N GLY A 556 -17.06 6.55 -15.43
CA GLY A 556 -17.80 7.69 -14.88
C GLY A 556 -18.15 8.75 -15.92
N TYR A 557 -17.32 8.94 -16.95
CA TYR A 557 -17.63 9.85 -18.06
C TYR A 557 -18.77 9.36 -18.96
N ALA A 558 -19.01 8.04 -19.00
CA ALA A 558 -20.15 7.42 -19.68
C ALA A 558 -21.42 7.34 -18.81
N ASN A 559 -21.46 8.01 -17.65
CA ASN A 559 -22.52 7.93 -16.64
C ASN A 559 -22.75 6.53 -16.04
N GLU A 560 -21.78 5.64 -16.13
CA GLU A 560 -21.79 4.36 -15.44
C GLU A 560 -21.20 4.49 -14.04
N ASN A 561 -21.72 3.71 -13.08
CA ASN A 561 -21.12 3.66 -11.75
C ASN A 561 -19.82 2.83 -11.79
N PRO A 562 -18.63 3.42 -11.56
CA PRO A 562 -17.36 2.71 -11.68
C PRO A 562 -17.25 1.48 -10.76
N LEU A 563 -17.83 1.52 -9.56
CA LEU A 563 -17.78 0.39 -8.63
C LEU A 563 -18.66 -0.78 -9.13
N GLN A 564 -19.83 -0.49 -9.70
CA GLN A 564 -20.69 -1.54 -10.28
C GLN A 564 -20.02 -2.18 -11.50
N ALA A 565 -19.45 -1.35 -12.39
CA ALA A 565 -18.70 -1.83 -13.53
C ALA A 565 -17.51 -2.71 -13.10
N TYR A 566 -16.73 -2.26 -12.10
CA TYR A 566 -15.63 -3.04 -11.53
C TYR A 566 -16.08 -4.38 -10.96
N THR A 567 -17.20 -4.41 -10.24
CA THR A 567 -17.76 -5.63 -9.67
C THR A 567 -18.15 -6.63 -10.77
N MET A 568 -18.79 -6.13 -11.84
CA MET A 568 -19.31 -6.96 -12.92
C MET A 568 -18.18 -7.51 -13.81
N GLU A 569 -17.26 -6.64 -14.23
CA GLU A 569 -16.09 -7.05 -15.00
C GLU A 569 -15.16 -7.96 -14.18
N GLY A 570 -14.96 -7.65 -12.89
CA GLY A 570 -14.20 -8.48 -11.97
C GLY A 570 -14.79 -9.86 -11.74
N TYR A 571 -16.11 -9.99 -11.71
CA TYR A 571 -16.78 -11.29 -11.67
C TYR A 571 -16.52 -12.10 -12.94
N ASN A 572 -16.65 -11.50 -14.12
CA ASN A 572 -16.42 -12.16 -15.40
C ASN A 572 -14.96 -12.62 -15.53
N LEU A 573 -14.00 -11.80 -15.12
CA LEU A 573 -12.58 -12.15 -15.11
C LEU A 573 -12.28 -13.30 -14.13
N PHE A 574 -12.93 -13.30 -12.98
CA PHE A 574 -12.77 -14.37 -11.98
C PHE A 574 -13.35 -15.69 -12.48
N ASP A 575 -14.54 -15.67 -13.07
CA ASP A 575 -15.17 -16.86 -13.67
C ASP A 575 -14.32 -17.44 -14.80
N SER A 576 -13.82 -16.59 -15.70
CA SER A 576 -12.89 -16.99 -16.76
C SER A 576 -11.60 -17.60 -16.20
N MET A 577 -11.04 -17.02 -15.12
CA MET A 577 -9.87 -17.59 -14.44
C MET A 577 -10.19 -18.97 -13.86
N MET A 578 -11.33 -19.16 -13.20
CA MET A 578 -11.71 -20.45 -12.63
C MET A 578 -11.87 -21.53 -13.70
N ASN A 579 -12.48 -21.18 -14.83
CA ASN A 579 -12.59 -22.08 -15.97
C ASN A 579 -11.22 -22.45 -16.56
N THR A 580 -10.31 -21.49 -16.63
CA THR A 580 -8.93 -21.72 -17.07
C THR A 580 -8.16 -22.62 -16.10
N ILE A 581 -8.32 -22.42 -14.79
CA ILE A 581 -7.74 -23.29 -13.75
C ILE A 581 -8.23 -24.73 -13.93
N ASN A 582 -9.55 -24.93 -14.06
CA ASN A 582 -10.12 -26.26 -14.23
C ASN A 582 -9.58 -26.95 -15.50
N LYS A 583 -9.51 -26.22 -16.61
CA LYS A 583 -8.91 -26.69 -17.86
C LYS A 583 -7.45 -27.12 -17.71
N GLU A 584 -6.62 -26.24 -17.14
CA GLU A 584 -5.19 -26.51 -17.01
C GLU A 584 -4.89 -27.62 -16.01
N VAL A 585 -5.61 -27.67 -14.88
CA VAL A 585 -5.48 -28.78 -13.91
C VAL A 585 -5.81 -30.09 -14.58
N ALA A 586 -6.95 -30.20 -15.30
CA ALA A 586 -7.33 -31.39 -16.03
C ALA A 586 -6.25 -31.78 -17.06
N THR A 587 -5.82 -30.82 -17.88
CA THR A 587 -4.80 -31.07 -18.92
C THR A 587 -3.48 -31.55 -18.32
N TYR A 588 -2.98 -30.88 -17.28
CA TYR A 588 -1.71 -31.28 -16.65
C TYR A 588 -1.81 -32.62 -15.93
N LEU A 589 -2.91 -32.89 -15.21
CA LEU A 589 -3.11 -34.19 -14.56
C LEU A 589 -3.20 -35.34 -15.55
N LEU A 590 -3.81 -35.14 -16.71
CA LEU A 590 -3.98 -36.18 -17.72
C LEU A 590 -2.73 -36.38 -18.59
N LYS A 591 -2.07 -35.30 -19.02
CA LYS A 591 -0.94 -35.36 -19.98
C LYS A 591 0.44 -35.54 -19.33
N SER A 592 0.66 -35.03 -18.08
CA SER A 592 1.96 -35.14 -17.43
C SER A 592 2.33 -36.57 -17.04
N GLU A 593 3.62 -36.85 -16.98
CA GLU A 593 4.13 -38.12 -16.44
C GLU A 593 4.42 -37.99 -14.95
N ILE A 594 4.05 -39.00 -14.16
CA ILE A 594 4.26 -39.02 -12.74
C ILE A 594 5.69 -39.51 -12.46
N ARG A 595 6.51 -38.67 -11.80
CA ARG A 595 7.88 -39.03 -11.38
C ARG A 595 7.89 -39.40 -9.90
N GLN A 596 8.75 -40.34 -9.52
CA GLN A 596 8.82 -40.84 -8.14
C GLN A 596 9.24 -39.79 -7.10
N ASN A 597 9.90 -38.69 -7.51
CA ASN A 597 10.28 -37.58 -6.62
C ASN A 597 9.48 -36.34 -7.00
N ILE A 598 8.33 -36.15 -6.37
CA ILE A 598 7.50 -34.95 -6.54
C ILE A 598 7.81 -34.00 -5.40
N GLU A 599 8.45 -32.89 -5.72
CA GLU A 599 8.65 -31.77 -4.79
C GLU A 599 7.65 -30.66 -5.11
N ARG A 600 6.84 -30.24 -4.14
CA ARG A 600 6.03 -29.04 -4.26
C ARG A 600 6.94 -27.82 -4.25
N LYS A 601 6.91 -27.03 -5.31
CA LYS A 601 7.73 -25.82 -5.43
C LYS A 601 6.83 -24.60 -5.36
N GLU A 602 7.24 -23.66 -4.53
CA GLU A 602 6.62 -22.33 -4.48
C GLU A 602 6.78 -21.66 -5.85
N VAL A 603 5.72 -21.02 -6.33
CA VAL A 603 5.73 -20.32 -7.64
C VAL A 603 6.68 -19.13 -7.58
N VAL A 604 6.83 -18.51 -6.41
CA VAL A 604 7.71 -17.37 -6.21
C VAL A 604 8.81 -17.71 -5.19
N LYS A 605 10.06 -17.65 -5.63
CA LYS A 605 11.23 -17.93 -4.79
C LYS A 605 11.72 -16.73 -3.98
N LYS A 606 11.32 -15.51 -4.29
CA LYS A 606 11.74 -14.27 -3.60
C LYS A 606 10.53 -13.34 -3.47
N THR A 607 10.17 -13.02 -2.25
CA THR A 607 9.11 -12.07 -1.91
C THR A 607 9.70 -10.88 -1.15
N ILE A 608 9.12 -9.70 -1.35
CA ILE A 608 9.41 -8.49 -0.59
C ILE A 608 8.14 -8.16 0.19
N THR A 609 8.26 -8.02 1.50
CA THR A 609 7.15 -7.69 2.40
C THR A 609 7.28 -6.28 2.95
N ASN A 610 6.17 -5.66 3.31
CA ASN A 610 6.14 -4.30 3.84
C ASN A 610 6.65 -4.17 5.29
N ASP A 611 7.08 -5.26 5.93
CA ASP A 611 7.48 -5.27 7.35
C ASP A 611 8.94 -4.86 7.62
N GLY A 612 9.69 -4.51 6.59
CA GLY A 612 11.05 -3.98 6.70
C GLY A 612 12.10 -4.96 7.26
N LYS A 613 11.78 -6.24 7.44
CA LYS A 613 12.67 -7.22 8.08
C LYS A 613 13.49 -8.08 7.13
N ASP A 614 13.26 -8.05 5.83
CA ASP A 614 14.03 -8.86 4.89
C ASP A 614 15.09 -8.07 4.15
N THR A 615 16.15 -7.79 4.87
CA THR A 615 17.44 -7.82 4.23
C THR A 615 17.94 -9.27 4.20
N VAL A 616 17.46 -10.08 3.30
CA VAL A 616 18.30 -11.17 2.80
C VAL A 616 19.49 -10.47 2.16
N ARG A 617 20.56 -10.33 2.91
CA ARG A 617 21.87 -9.98 2.36
C ARG A 617 22.14 -11.00 1.28
N ILE A 618 21.90 -10.59 0.03
CA ILE A 618 22.48 -11.26 -1.11
C ILE A 618 23.98 -11.10 -0.88
N GLN A 619 24.60 -12.11 -0.29
CA GLN A 619 26.05 -12.27 -0.45
C GLN A 619 26.27 -12.41 -1.96
N ARG A 620 26.43 -11.28 -2.63
CA ARG A 620 27.13 -11.27 -3.89
C ARG A 620 28.48 -11.89 -3.56
N LYS A 621 28.67 -13.17 -3.91
CA LYS A 621 29.99 -13.66 -4.20
C LYS A 621 30.52 -12.75 -5.31
N SER A 622 31.16 -11.66 -4.93
CA SER A 622 32.01 -10.95 -5.86
C SER A 622 33.08 -11.96 -6.19
N ASN A 623 33.05 -12.55 -7.36
CA ASN A 623 34.20 -13.18 -7.96
C ASN A 623 35.20 -12.04 -8.23
N LYS A 624 35.75 -11.47 -7.16
CA LYS A 624 36.96 -10.65 -7.28
C LYS A 624 38.06 -11.63 -7.66
N VAL A 625 38.38 -11.66 -8.94
CA VAL A 625 39.53 -12.38 -9.47
C VAL A 625 40.73 -11.79 -8.75
N GLY A 626 41.40 -12.64 -7.98
CA GLY A 626 42.60 -12.26 -7.25
C GLY A 626 43.70 -11.84 -8.24
N ARG A 627 44.55 -10.91 -7.85
CA ARG A 627 45.65 -10.42 -8.72
C ARG A 627 46.51 -11.53 -9.33
N ASN A 628 46.61 -12.68 -8.68
CA ASN A 628 47.44 -13.83 -9.08
C ASN A 628 46.62 -14.97 -9.74
N ASP A 629 45.28 -14.85 -9.80
CA ASP A 629 44.41 -15.85 -10.42
C ASP A 629 44.55 -15.83 -11.95
N PRO A 630 44.17 -16.93 -12.65
CA PRO A 630 44.11 -16.96 -14.10
C PRO A 630 43.15 -15.89 -14.62
N CYS A 631 43.55 -15.18 -15.65
CA CYS A 631 42.72 -14.11 -16.23
C CYS A 631 41.46 -14.68 -16.85
N PRO A 632 40.27 -14.17 -16.51
CA PRO A 632 38.99 -14.68 -17.06
C PRO A 632 38.82 -14.47 -18.56
N CYS A 633 39.71 -13.73 -19.23
CA CYS A 633 39.72 -13.59 -20.70
C CYS A 633 40.29 -14.83 -21.44
N GLY A 634 40.72 -15.89 -20.74
CA GLY A 634 41.23 -17.12 -21.36
C GLY A 634 42.66 -17.05 -21.87
N SER A 635 43.40 -15.95 -21.59
CA SER A 635 44.79 -15.75 -22.10
C SER A 635 45.85 -16.61 -21.42
N GLY A 636 45.50 -17.41 -20.40
CA GLY A 636 46.44 -18.23 -19.62
C GLY A 636 47.39 -17.43 -18.72
N LYS A 637 47.34 -16.08 -18.74
CA LYS A 637 48.17 -15.19 -17.91
C LYS A 637 47.50 -14.87 -16.59
N LYS A 638 48.28 -14.50 -15.56
CA LYS A 638 47.70 -14.00 -14.29
C LYS A 638 46.95 -12.69 -14.52
N TYR A 639 45.87 -12.47 -13.78
CA TYR A 639 44.98 -11.27 -13.94
C TYR A 639 45.76 -9.97 -13.91
N LYS A 640 46.76 -9.79 -13.01
CA LYS A 640 47.63 -8.61 -12.92
C LYS A 640 48.52 -8.39 -14.13
N GLN A 641 48.71 -9.40 -14.99
CA GLN A 641 49.58 -9.34 -16.18
C GLN A 641 48.76 -9.29 -17.48
N CYS A 642 47.43 -9.20 -17.37
CA CYS A 642 46.50 -9.16 -18.49
C CYS A 642 45.44 -8.06 -18.30
N CYS A 643 44.20 -8.38 -18.01
CA CYS A 643 43.10 -7.44 -17.90
C CYS A 643 43.09 -6.61 -16.59
N GLY A 644 43.95 -6.96 -15.63
CA GLY A 644 44.13 -6.26 -14.36
C GLY A 644 45.41 -5.42 -14.28
N LYS A 645 45.97 -5.01 -15.45
CA LYS A 645 47.20 -4.20 -15.53
C LYS A 645 46.91 -2.72 -15.30
#